data_ae25007d63eb3a5b4f89488c65d9d2a3
#
_entry.id   ae25007d63eb3a5b4f89488c65d9d2a3
#
_cell.length_a   1.000
_cell.length_b   1.000
_cell.length_c   1.000
_cell.angle_alpha   90.00
_cell.angle_beta   90.00
_cell.angle_gamma   90.00
#
_symmetry.space_group_name_H-M   'P 1'
#
loop_
_entity.id
_entity.type
_entity.pdbx_description
1 polymer ?
#
loop_
_entity_poly.entity_id
_entity_poly.type
_entity_poly.pdbx_seq_one_letter_code
_entity_poly.pdbx_strand_id
1 'polypeptide(L)'
;MQRWLASFQSLVPLLSCFLACFFILQLSFLFQFSPNAWFLAILVSLAYLLFGLGTIAIGSATLLHLSPLAWHGTMRNILFGLLYLGLIGTLICDQYVMITHERLDAAFFLFDWNEIWMIADPRHRLTWPMVFGLLALLTLPFFLFRIFRNRNLSAYWFLGGFIIACLIRIIPIDSSINRLAENRFSYFVRNSVQYLFAPTTQHAVNIRAFEALDPSFYGGHEKLDPRFPLEHQHKIPSILAHYLKATTNKKPPHIKIIIVESMSSDLFGQRGKNTGNLMPFMDSLAKQSLYFPNGFSTYQRTHNVLPAVLASVPNTIDGNVFQQLPFPRHYSLFNLYQNNYFTQFYCGVPLAYLNMIGLMSHYQTDYHVNKWLPACTAHKGIVGNAWGYPDEDLFQQAQYDDSTRFKHLDKSFMSVFLTISSHDPFIYPNKQYWERVVKSKAKHIEDPKLKALVTRQAASFGSFSYVDSTLKAYFAAEAKNPTYKNTIYLITGDHGTELYTRNPLSKYNIPIVIYSPLLKRPTQSQAIVSHNDIAPTLVNYLKTAYKLPTPDTLAFVGKELCIERKFKPARSLVFTTNKLKTSDLLLNNLAWVAGSLYTLDSTFGLHKISALNRVNWVKKQLRTYQAFSQYTIVQNNLLDSAAFVHWMGNQSVFQLDRKIHYPQVKTNTLMTLLGAQKISKKNKTIRIEVSSSLFLANRNQLKKDISLYIHSKKNRFLSEEWSIFRNIRGRIEGKFKPNHVNRVIFSLEFSPAALNCWKRGGFLYVYLRQNRPRKLKMQEVYVKFYHNQFQAKK
;
A
#
# COMPACT_ATOMS: atom_id res chain seq x y z
N MET A 1 19.32 46.13 17.89
CA MET A 1 20.01 45.65 16.68
C MET A 1 21.44 45.17 16.96
N GLN A 2 22.32 45.95 17.54
CA GLN A 2 23.71 45.53 17.80
C GLN A 2 23.85 44.27 18.66
N ARG A 3 23.11 44.16 19.77
CA ARG A 3 23.10 42.95 20.62
C ARG A 3 22.59 41.71 19.87
N TRP A 4 21.54 41.85 19.04
CA TRP A 4 21.06 40.76 18.22
C TRP A 4 22.09 40.29 17.21
N LEU A 5 22.76 41.25 16.54
CA LEU A 5 23.85 40.96 15.58
C LEU A 5 25.02 40.25 16.27
N ALA A 6 25.38 40.63 17.50
CA ALA A 6 26.38 39.93 18.29
C ALA A 6 25.97 38.48 18.62
N SER A 7 24.69 38.26 18.97
CA SER A 7 24.14 36.92 19.19
C SER A 7 24.22 36.10 17.89
N PHE A 8 23.85 36.69 16.74
CA PHE A 8 23.97 36.03 15.44
C PHE A 8 25.43 35.70 15.11
N GLN A 9 26.34 36.67 15.28
CA GLN A 9 27.78 36.50 15.04
C GLN A 9 28.36 35.31 15.83
N SER A 10 27.87 35.10 17.06
CA SER A 10 28.32 33.98 17.90
C SER A 10 27.94 32.59 17.36
N LEU A 11 26.95 32.50 16.45
CA LEU A 11 26.49 31.29 15.83
C LEU A 11 27.16 30.99 14.47
N VAL A 12 27.78 32.01 13.84
CA VAL A 12 28.35 31.89 12.48
C VAL A 12 29.34 30.76 12.32
N PRO A 13 30.30 30.51 13.24
CA PRO A 13 31.22 29.38 13.12
C PRO A 13 30.50 28.03 13.10
N LEU A 14 29.49 27.89 13.94
CA LEU A 14 28.66 26.67 14.01
C LEU A 14 27.87 26.45 12.70
N LEU A 15 27.20 27.49 12.24
CA LEU A 15 26.39 27.44 11.03
C LEU A 15 27.24 27.18 9.78
N SER A 16 28.43 27.79 9.71
CA SER A 16 29.36 27.56 8.59
C SER A 16 29.87 26.11 8.56
N CYS A 17 30.12 25.53 9.74
CA CYS A 17 30.49 24.13 9.88
C CYS A 17 29.41 23.20 9.31
N PHE A 18 28.17 23.38 9.74
CA PHE A 18 27.05 22.55 9.27
C PHE A 18 26.66 22.84 7.82
N LEU A 19 26.80 24.07 7.35
CA LEU A 19 26.63 24.39 5.93
C LEU A 19 27.59 23.56 5.07
N ALA A 20 28.88 23.50 5.45
CA ALA A 20 29.88 22.72 4.76
C ALA A 20 29.54 21.22 4.79
N CYS A 21 29.14 20.67 5.97
CA CYS A 21 28.76 19.26 6.08
C CYS A 21 27.55 18.88 5.23
N PHE A 22 26.47 19.65 5.31
CA PHE A 22 25.28 19.44 4.50
C PHE A 22 25.55 19.60 3.00
N PHE A 23 26.40 20.55 2.63
CA PHE A 23 26.77 20.77 1.24
C PHE A 23 27.59 19.62 0.67
N ILE A 24 28.55 19.07 1.44
CA ILE A 24 29.31 17.86 1.06
C ILE A 24 28.37 16.70 0.84
N LEU A 25 27.40 16.43 1.74
CA LEU A 25 26.40 15.40 1.57
C LEU A 25 25.57 15.62 0.31
N GLN A 26 25.13 16.84 0.09
CA GLN A 26 24.32 17.19 -1.07
C GLN A 26 25.09 16.97 -2.39
N LEU A 27 26.36 17.36 -2.45
CA LEU A 27 27.21 17.08 -3.61
C LEU A 27 27.37 15.58 -3.83
N SER A 28 27.69 14.80 -2.78
CA SER A 28 27.79 13.34 -2.87
C SER A 28 26.52 12.71 -3.43
N PHE A 29 25.36 13.19 -2.99
CA PHE A 29 24.07 12.74 -3.50
C PHE A 29 23.86 13.10 -4.99
N LEU A 30 24.13 14.34 -5.38
CA LEU A 30 23.97 14.80 -6.77
C LEU A 30 24.87 14.03 -7.73
N PHE A 31 26.10 13.68 -7.33
CA PHE A 31 27.02 12.89 -8.15
C PHE A 31 26.45 11.52 -8.55
N GLN A 32 25.54 10.95 -7.78
CA GLN A 32 24.95 9.65 -8.05
C GLN A 32 23.79 9.71 -9.06
N PHE A 33 23.14 10.87 -9.19
CA PHE A 33 21.96 11.02 -10.05
C PHE A 33 22.26 11.69 -11.41
N SER A 34 23.48 12.17 -11.66
CA SER A 34 23.91 12.75 -12.94
C SER A 34 22.89 13.69 -13.59
N PRO A 35 22.47 14.78 -12.94
CA PRO A 35 21.46 15.68 -13.48
C PRO A 35 21.96 16.38 -14.76
N ASN A 36 21.08 16.59 -15.74
CA ASN A 36 21.43 17.26 -17.00
C ASN A 36 21.88 18.72 -16.82
N ALA A 37 21.61 19.33 -15.68
CA ALA A 37 21.96 20.72 -15.36
C ALA A 37 22.73 20.78 -14.02
N TRP A 38 23.92 20.21 -13.98
CA TRP A 38 24.75 20.14 -12.77
C TRP A 38 24.95 21.47 -12.06
N PHE A 39 25.35 22.50 -12.77
CA PHE A 39 25.61 23.80 -12.18
C PHE A 39 24.37 24.39 -11.52
N LEU A 40 23.23 24.30 -12.19
CA LEU A 40 21.96 24.80 -11.64
C LEU A 40 21.52 23.98 -10.43
N ALA A 41 21.67 22.64 -10.46
CA ALA A 41 21.34 21.78 -9.33
C ALA A 41 22.20 22.10 -8.10
N ILE A 42 23.48 22.36 -8.27
CA ILE A 42 24.39 22.75 -7.18
C ILE A 42 23.99 24.14 -6.61
N LEU A 43 23.75 25.12 -7.49
CA LEU A 43 23.35 26.48 -7.07
C LEU A 43 22.04 26.46 -6.27
N VAL A 44 21.04 25.74 -6.77
CA VAL A 44 19.74 25.61 -6.12
C VAL A 44 19.88 24.86 -4.79
N SER A 45 20.72 23.83 -4.71
CA SER A 45 21.00 23.11 -3.48
C SER A 45 21.62 23.99 -2.42
N LEU A 46 22.60 24.80 -2.79
CA LEU A 46 23.22 25.79 -1.90
C LEU A 46 22.18 26.79 -1.40
N ALA A 47 21.30 27.28 -2.27
CA ALA A 47 20.21 28.17 -1.90
C ALA A 47 19.24 27.51 -0.88
N TYR A 48 18.89 26.23 -1.07
CA TYR A 48 18.06 25.51 -0.11
C TYR A 48 18.73 25.38 1.26
N LEU A 49 20.04 25.07 1.31
CA LEU A 49 20.80 24.94 2.56
C LEU A 49 20.95 26.29 3.26
N LEU A 50 21.30 27.35 2.55
CA LEU A 50 21.41 28.71 3.10
C LEU A 50 20.07 29.21 3.63
N PHE A 51 18.98 28.95 2.91
CA PHE A 51 17.63 29.30 3.37
C PHE A 51 17.26 28.55 4.66
N GLY A 52 17.44 27.23 4.71
CA GLY A 52 17.12 26.40 5.89
C GLY A 52 17.96 26.80 7.11
N LEU A 53 19.28 26.85 6.96
CA LEU A 53 20.19 27.24 8.02
C LEU A 53 20.04 28.71 8.43
N GLY A 54 19.78 29.60 7.49
CA GLY A 54 19.52 31.03 7.77
C GLY A 54 18.25 31.23 8.59
N THR A 55 17.18 30.50 8.30
CA THR A 55 15.95 30.52 9.09
C THR A 55 16.19 30.04 10.51
N ILE A 56 16.93 28.93 10.69
CA ILE A 56 17.31 28.40 12.00
C ILE A 56 18.21 29.42 12.74
N ALA A 57 19.15 30.04 12.02
CA ALA A 57 20.07 31.02 12.56
C ALA A 57 19.35 32.27 13.11
N ILE A 58 18.41 32.82 12.33
CA ILE A 58 17.61 33.98 12.73
C ILE A 58 16.78 33.66 13.98
N GLY A 59 16.08 32.53 13.98
CA GLY A 59 15.31 32.07 15.14
C GLY A 59 16.18 31.85 16.38
N SER A 60 17.33 31.19 16.24
CA SER A 60 18.26 30.92 17.33
C SER A 60 18.93 32.20 17.85
N ALA A 61 19.30 33.15 16.98
CA ALA A 61 19.85 34.45 17.38
C ALA A 61 18.82 35.29 18.15
N THR A 62 17.55 35.24 17.75
CA THR A 62 16.45 35.91 18.43
C THR A 62 16.23 35.30 19.83
N LEU A 63 16.25 33.98 19.95
CA LEU A 63 16.16 33.29 21.24
C LEU A 63 17.35 33.62 22.16
N LEU A 64 18.58 33.64 21.62
CA LEU A 64 19.76 34.06 22.37
C LEU A 64 19.66 35.51 22.81
N HIS A 65 19.16 36.39 21.94
CA HIS A 65 18.99 37.81 22.29
C HIS A 65 18.01 38.02 23.45
N LEU A 66 16.94 37.23 23.50
CA LEU A 66 15.90 37.31 24.53
C LEU A 66 16.25 36.53 25.81
N SER A 67 17.27 35.69 25.79
CA SER A 67 17.64 34.85 26.93
C SER A 67 18.76 35.45 27.78
N PRO A 68 18.86 35.06 29.07
CA PRO A 68 20.01 35.45 29.94
C PRO A 68 21.34 34.94 29.38
N LEU A 69 22.41 35.70 29.54
CA LEU A 69 23.75 35.34 29.05
C LEU A 69 24.26 34.00 29.57
N ALA A 70 23.91 33.62 30.80
CA ALA A 70 24.24 32.31 31.36
C ALA A 70 23.76 31.12 30.55
N TRP A 71 22.69 31.29 29.78
CA TRP A 71 22.07 30.22 28.96
C TRP A 71 22.62 30.11 27.55
N HIS A 72 23.40 31.10 27.09
CA HIS A 72 23.92 31.13 25.71
C HIS A 72 24.80 29.93 25.37
N GLY A 73 25.61 29.44 26.29
CA GLY A 73 26.41 28.22 26.10
C GLY A 73 25.53 26.99 25.91
N THR A 74 24.57 26.80 26.79
CA THR A 74 23.62 25.69 26.74
C THR A 74 22.79 25.71 25.46
N MET A 75 22.27 26.87 25.06
CA MET A 75 21.49 27.00 23.82
C MET A 75 22.30 26.69 22.56
N ARG A 76 23.58 27.11 22.51
CA ARG A 76 24.47 26.75 21.39
C ARG A 76 24.75 25.25 21.34
N ASN A 77 24.90 24.58 22.49
CA ASN A 77 25.07 23.12 22.52
C ASN A 77 23.80 22.40 22.10
N ILE A 78 22.63 22.88 22.50
CA ILE A 78 21.35 22.34 22.01
C ILE A 78 21.26 22.50 20.49
N LEU A 79 21.56 23.69 19.95
CA LEU A 79 21.57 23.94 18.54
C LEU A 79 22.55 23.03 17.78
N PHE A 80 23.76 22.83 18.33
CA PHE A 80 24.70 21.87 17.77
C PHE A 80 24.09 20.46 17.70
N GLY A 81 23.49 20.01 18.80
CA GLY A 81 22.83 18.70 18.86
C GLY A 81 21.69 18.56 17.84
N LEU A 82 20.85 19.57 17.68
CA LEU A 82 19.75 19.59 16.70
C LEU A 82 20.27 19.55 15.25
N LEU A 83 21.29 20.34 14.94
CA LEU A 83 21.91 20.35 13.61
C LEU A 83 22.61 19.00 13.32
N TYR A 84 23.23 18.40 14.33
CA TYR A 84 23.86 17.09 14.22
C TYR A 84 22.84 15.98 13.99
N LEU A 85 21.70 16.00 14.68
CA LEU A 85 20.57 15.11 14.41
C LEU A 85 20.01 15.33 13.00
N GLY A 86 19.95 16.57 12.54
CA GLY A 86 19.57 16.90 11.16
C GLY A 86 20.52 16.31 10.13
N LEU A 87 21.83 16.27 10.42
CA LEU A 87 22.83 15.66 9.56
C LEU A 87 22.63 14.13 9.48
N ILE A 88 22.44 13.48 10.63
CA ILE A 88 22.11 12.05 10.69
C ILE A 88 20.82 11.75 9.95
N GLY A 89 19.78 12.54 10.16
CA GLY A 89 18.51 12.40 9.44
C GLY A 89 18.67 12.55 7.94
N THR A 90 19.53 13.45 7.47
CA THR A 90 19.84 13.60 6.03
C THR A 90 20.49 12.34 5.49
N LEU A 91 21.47 11.79 6.19
CA LEU A 91 22.13 10.53 5.81
C LEU A 91 21.14 9.38 5.68
N ILE A 92 20.25 9.22 6.67
CA ILE A 92 19.21 8.18 6.66
C ILE A 92 18.28 8.37 5.46
N CYS A 93 17.82 9.60 5.22
CA CYS A 93 16.93 9.89 4.10
C CYS A 93 17.64 9.74 2.74
N ASP A 94 18.93 10.08 2.64
CA ASP A 94 19.71 9.87 1.43
C ASP A 94 19.86 8.38 1.14
N GLN A 95 20.19 7.55 2.14
CA GLN A 95 20.23 6.09 1.99
C GLN A 95 18.87 5.53 1.58
N TYR A 96 17.79 6.01 2.17
CA TYR A 96 16.46 5.59 1.77
C TYR A 96 16.18 5.88 0.29
N VAL A 97 16.50 7.09 -0.18
CA VAL A 97 16.36 7.45 -1.62
C VAL A 97 17.24 6.60 -2.51
N MET A 98 18.46 6.29 -2.08
CA MET A 98 19.39 5.43 -2.84
C MET A 98 18.87 4.00 -3.01
N ILE A 99 18.07 3.55 -2.05
CA ILE A 99 17.50 2.21 -2.01
C ILE A 99 16.17 2.13 -2.77
N THR A 100 15.30 3.12 -2.57
CA THR A 100 13.91 3.08 -3.02
C THR A 100 13.64 3.98 -4.23
N HIS A 101 14.61 4.82 -4.61
CA HIS A 101 14.46 5.90 -5.59
C HIS A 101 13.33 6.89 -5.27
N GLU A 102 12.76 6.81 -4.06
CA GLU A 102 11.73 7.69 -3.56
C GLU A 102 12.19 8.45 -2.31
N ARG A 103 11.61 9.65 -2.09
CA ARG A 103 11.88 10.41 -0.88
C ARG A 103 11.06 9.86 0.28
N LEU A 104 11.68 9.71 1.43
CA LEU A 104 10.97 9.40 2.67
C LEU A 104 9.98 10.53 2.99
N ASP A 105 8.73 10.19 3.18
CA ASP A 105 7.65 11.11 3.49
C ASP A 105 6.88 10.70 4.75
N ALA A 106 5.73 11.32 5.00
CA ALA A 106 4.90 11.02 6.16
C ALA A 106 4.36 9.59 6.19
N ALA A 107 4.42 8.83 5.09
CA ALA A 107 4.05 7.41 5.09
C ALA A 107 4.97 6.59 6.01
N PHE A 108 6.15 7.11 6.36
CA PHE A 108 7.02 6.52 7.39
C PHE A 108 6.28 6.22 8.71
N PHE A 109 5.37 7.08 9.13
CA PHE A 109 4.61 6.88 10.37
C PHE A 109 3.53 5.80 10.28
N LEU A 110 3.33 5.23 9.10
CA LEU A 110 2.41 4.11 8.87
C LEU A 110 3.11 2.77 8.97
N PHE A 111 4.45 2.74 8.88
CA PHE A 111 5.25 1.52 9.02
C PHE A 111 5.30 1.07 10.46
N ASP A 112 5.24 -0.24 10.67
CA ASP A 112 5.57 -0.82 11.96
C ASP A 112 7.11 -0.97 12.13
N TRP A 113 7.54 -1.28 13.36
CA TRP A 113 8.96 -1.40 13.67
C TRP A 113 9.67 -2.51 12.88
N ASN A 114 8.98 -3.60 12.61
CA ASN A 114 9.53 -4.72 11.82
C ASN A 114 9.69 -4.33 10.36
N GLU A 115 8.77 -3.54 9.82
CA GLU A 115 8.83 -3.00 8.46
C GLU A 115 10.00 -2.04 8.31
N ILE A 116 10.22 -1.15 9.28
CA ILE A 116 11.36 -0.23 9.30
C ILE A 116 12.68 -1.03 9.33
N TRP A 117 12.77 -2.06 10.18
CA TRP A 117 13.94 -2.92 10.24
C TRP A 117 14.17 -3.71 8.94
N MET A 118 13.11 -4.18 8.30
CA MET A 118 13.20 -4.89 7.02
C MET A 118 13.76 -3.99 5.90
N ILE A 119 13.34 -2.72 5.88
CA ILE A 119 13.85 -1.71 4.95
C ILE A 119 15.29 -1.34 5.30
N ALA A 120 15.61 -1.26 6.58
CA ALA A 120 16.91 -0.82 7.10
C ALA A 120 17.94 -1.96 7.24
N ASP A 121 17.60 -3.22 6.91
CA ASP A 121 18.48 -4.38 7.16
C ASP A 121 19.88 -4.17 6.55
N PRO A 122 20.91 -3.95 7.39
CA PRO A 122 22.25 -3.58 6.92
C PRO A 122 23.00 -4.74 6.25
N ARG A 123 22.56 -5.99 6.44
CA ARG A 123 23.28 -7.18 5.97
C ARG A 123 23.43 -7.25 4.45
N HIS A 124 22.57 -6.55 3.71
CA HIS A 124 22.57 -6.56 2.25
C HIS A 124 23.07 -5.27 1.60
N ARG A 125 23.39 -4.22 2.37
CA ARG A 125 23.55 -2.86 1.83
C ARG A 125 24.67 -2.02 2.43
N LEU A 126 25.28 -2.39 3.56
CA LEU A 126 26.40 -1.68 4.15
C LEU A 126 27.73 -2.31 3.69
N THR A 127 28.41 -1.62 2.78
CA THR A 127 29.80 -1.96 2.42
C THR A 127 30.77 -1.27 3.39
N TRP A 128 31.93 -1.84 3.61
CA TRP A 128 32.95 -1.22 4.47
C TRP A 128 33.30 0.22 4.09
N PRO A 129 33.46 0.58 2.80
CA PRO A 129 33.63 1.98 2.39
C PRO A 129 32.50 2.91 2.84
N MET A 130 31.24 2.42 2.84
CA MET A 130 30.10 3.19 3.32
C MET A 130 30.18 3.40 4.84
N VAL A 131 30.58 2.39 5.60
CA VAL A 131 30.76 2.50 7.05
C VAL A 131 31.86 3.51 7.39
N PHE A 132 33.00 3.45 6.72
CA PHE A 132 34.08 4.42 6.92
C PHE A 132 33.69 5.83 6.47
N GLY A 133 32.98 5.97 5.34
CA GLY A 133 32.44 7.24 4.89
C GLY A 133 31.44 7.84 5.89
N LEU A 134 30.58 7.01 6.47
CA LEU A 134 29.65 7.42 7.52
C LEU A 134 30.37 7.90 8.78
N LEU A 135 31.35 7.15 9.25
CA LEU A 135 32.17 7.52 10.43
C LEU A 135 32.94 8.82 10.20
N ALA A 136 33.55 8.96 9.00
CA ALA A 136 34.22 10.19 8.63
C ALA A 136 33.25 11.39 8.63
N LEU A 137 32.07 11.22 8.10
CA LEU A 137 31.07 12.27 8.02
C LEU A 137 30.46 12.63 9.38
N LEU A 138 30.31 11.66 10.28
CA LEU A 138 29.87 11.90 11.66
C LEU A 138 30.94 12.64 12.50
N THR A 139 32.23 12.46 12.21
CA THR A 139 33.34 13.16 12.92
C THR A 139 33.65 14.53 12.30
N LEU A 140 33.32 14.73 11.02
CA LEU A 140 33.61 15.96 10.28
C LEU A 140 33.08 17.25 10.93
N PRO A 141 31.87 17.33 11.51
CA PRO A 141 31.37 18.53 12.17
C PRO A 141 32.26 18.98 13.34
N PHE A 142 32.79 18.07 14.11
CA PHE A 142 33.67 18.41 15.24
C PHE A 142 35.00 18.99 14.76
N PHE A 143 35.56 18.43 13.69
CA PHE A 143 36.78 18.91 13.08
C PHE A 143 36.60 20.29 12.43
N LEU A 144 35.57 20.44 11.61
CA LEU A 144 35.27 21.72 10.94
C LEU A 144 34.90 22.82 11.96
N PHE A 145 34.15 22.50 13.02
CA PHE A 145 33.82 23.46 14.05
C PHE A 145 35.08 24.00 14.72
N ARG A 146 36.07 23.15 14.97
CA ARG A 146 37.36 23.61 15.54
C ARG A 146 38.10 24.58 14.59
N ILE A 147 38.03 24.34 13.27
CA ILE A 147 38.62 25.23 12.26
C ILE A 147 37.85 26.55 12.18
N PHE A 148 36.54 26.52 12.06
CA PHE A 148 35.73 27.70 11.86
C PHE A 148 35.63 28.57 13.12
N ARG A 149 35.75 27.97 14.30
CA ARG A 149 35.76 28.70 15.58
C ARG A 149 36.88 29.74 15.66
N ASN A 150 38.01 29.44 15.02
CA ASN A 150 39.19 30.31 15.04
C ASN A 150 39.22 31.29 13.82
N ARG A 151 38.20 31.32 13.00
CA ARG A 151 38.09 32.21 11.84
C ARG A 151 37.13 33.36 12.11
N ASN A 152 37.50 34.58 11.75
CA ASN A 152 36.66 35.78 11.83
C ASN A 152 35.67 35.82 10.67
N LEU A 153 34.68 34.91 10.69
CA LEU A 153 33.61 34.89 9.67
C LEU A 153 32.56 35.93 10.04
N SER A 154 32.19 36.78 9.09
CA SER A 154 31.20 37.85 9.31
C SER A 154 29.77 37.35 9.20
N ALA A 155 28.91 37.76 10.16
CA ALA A 155 27.47 37.54 10.12
C ALA A 155 26.81 38.13 8.84
N TYR A 156 27.35 39.20 8.31
CA TYR A 156 26.82 39.85 7.09
C TYR A 156 26.89 38.98 5.85
N TRP A 157 27.95 38.18 5.70
CA TRP A 157 28.04 37.22 4.58
C TRP A 157 26.97 36.14 4.67
N PHE A 158 26.69 35.66 5.86
CA PHE A 158 25.66 34.63 6.07
C PHE A 158 24.26 35.19 5.83
N LEU A 159 23.99 36.42 6.32
CA LEU A 159 22.72 37.12 6.08
C LEU A 159 22.53 37.49 4.60
N GLY A 160 23.58 37.94 3.94
CA GLY A 160 23.57 38.23 2.50
C GLY A 160 23.27 36.95 1.67
N GLY A 161 23.95 35.84 2.01
CA GLY A 161 23.67 34.53 1.39
C GLY A 161 22.23 34.07 1.61
N PHE A 162 21.66 34.29 2.79
CA PHE A 162 20.26 33.98 3.08
C PHE A 162 19.29 34.80 2.23
N ILE A 163 19.54 36.11 2.06
CA ILE A 163 18.71 36.98 1.20
C ILE A 163 18.76 36.51 -0.24
N ILE A 164 19.95 36.20 -0.77
CA ILE A 164 20.12 35.66 -2.13
C ILE A 164 19.36 34.35 -2.27
N ALA A 165 19.43 33.46 -1.27
CA ALA A 165 18.69 32.19 -1.26
C ALA A 165 17.17 32.40 -1.28
N CYS A 166 16.65 33.41 -0.57
CA CYS A 166 15.24 33.79 -0.65
C CYS A 166 14.84 34.23 -2.06
N LEU A 167 15.67 35.01 -2.74
CA LEU A 167 15.41 35.46 -4.11
C LEU A 167 15.44 34.30 -5.11
N ILE A 168 16.40 33.39 -5.01
CA ILE A 168 16.48 32.20 -5.88
C ILE A 168 15.23 31.33 -5.76
N ARG A 169 14.64 31.22 -4.58
CA ARG A 169 13.44 30.40 -4.34
C ARG A 169 12.16 30.96 -4.96
N ILE A 170 12.14 32.23 -5.34
CA ILE A 170 11.01 32.86 -6.07
C ILE A 170 11.06 32.51 -7.56
N ILE A 171 12.23 32.16 -8.07
CA ILE A 171 12.41 31.81 -9.49
C ILE A 171 11.75 30.45 -9.77
N PRO A 172 10.89 30.33 -10.81
CA PRO A 172 10.32 29.05 -11.22
C PRO A 172 11.39 28.15 -11.82
N ILE A 173 11.83 27.15 -11.05
CA ILE A 173 12.84 26.17 -11.46
C ILE A 173 12.13 24.86 -11.77
N ASP A 174 12.66 24.10 -12.72
CA ASP A 174 12.14 22.79 -13.09
C ASP A 174 11.95 21.88 -11.85
N SER A 175 10.82 21.18 -11.82
CA SER A 175 10.44 20.36 -10.67
C SER A 175 11.40 19.19 -10.40
N SER A 176 12.13 18.72 -11.41
CA SER A 176 13.12 17.64 -11.29
C SER A 176 14.38 18.15 -10.58
N ILE A 177 14.85 19.33 -10.95
CA ILE A 177 16.01 19.98 -10.33
C ILE A 177 15.68 20.35 -8.88
N ASN A 178 14.52 20.93 -8.64
CA ASN A 178 14.06 21.23 -7.28
C ASN A 178 13.99 20.00 -6.39
N ARG A 179 13.52 18.87 -6.92
CA ARG A 179 13.48 17.60 -6.18
C ARG A 179 14.87 17.09 -5.81
N LEU A 180 15.85 17.21 -6.70
CA LEU A 180 17.23 16.80 -6.43
C LEU A 180 17.96 17.77 -5.49
N ALA A 181 17.66 19.05 -5.58
CA ALA A 181 18.33 20.12 -4.83
C ALA A 181 17.84 20.24 -3.37
N GLU A 182 16.58 19.95 -3.09
CA GLU A 182 16.01 20.02 -1.76
C GLU A 182 16.59 18.96 -0.82
N ASN A 183 17.05 19.36 0.37
CA ASN A 183 17.52 18.42 1.40
C ASN A 183 16.40 17.44 1.80
N ARG A 184 16.66 16.12 1.71
CA ARG A 184 15.65 15.05 1.89
C ARG A 184 15.12 14.96 3.30
N PHE A 185 15.93 15.26 4.32
CA PHE A 185 15.45 15.31 5.70
C PHE A 185 14.55 16.52 5.94
N SER A 186 14.89 17.70 5.38
CA SER A 186 14.00 18.87 5.43
C SER A 186 12.66 18.60 4.72
N TYR A 187 12.69 17.88 3.60
CA TYR A 187 11.48 17.40 2.90
C TYR A 187 10.66 16.48 3.81
N PHE A 188 11.29 15.48 4.43
CA PHE A 188 10.65 14.55 5.36
C PHE A 188 10.00 15.28 6.53
N VAL A 189 10.75 16.17 7.23
CA VAL A 189 10.23 16.93 8.36
C VAL A 189 9.03 17.79 7.93
N ARG A 190 9.15 18.53 6.84
CA ARG A 190 8.05 19.38 6.33
C ARG A 190 6.79 18.57 6.03
N ASN A 191 6.92 17.43 5.31
CA ASN A 191 5.78 16.57 5.01
C ASN A 191 5.21 15.93 6.28
N SER A 192 6.05 15.55 7.24
CA SER A 192 5.62 15.00 8.51
C SER A 192 4.82 16.02 9.34
N VAL A 193 5.31 17.26 9.42
CA VAL A 193 4.59 18.36 10.07
C VAL A 193 3.26 18.63 9.36
N GLN A 194 3.25 18.72 8.04
CA GLN A 194 2.02 18.91 7.28
C GLN A 194 1.03 17.78 7.52
N TYR A 195 1.49 16.54 7.62
CA TYR A 195 0.65 15.37 7.89
C TYR A 195 0.08 15.38 9.31
N LEU A 196 0.92 15.67 10.32
CA LEU A 196 0.53 15.65 11.73
C LEU A 196 -0.40 16.82 12.11
N PHE A 197 -0.20 17.97 11.48
CA PHE A 197 -0.95 19.20 11.74
C PHE A 197 -1.90 19.58 10.60
N ALA A 198 -2.07 18.70 9.61
CA ALA A 198 -3.11 18.89 8.61
C ALA A 198 -4.45 19.09 9.33
N PRO A 199 -5.11 20.23 9.15
CA PRO A 199 -6.42 20.40 9.74
C PRO A 199 -7.30 19.27 9.20
N THR A 200 -7.90 18.49 10.08
CA THR A 200 -9.03 17.64 9.75
C THR A 200 -10.18 18.61 9.45
N THR A 201 -10.11 19.21 8.29
CA THR A 201 -11.20 20.06 7.81
C THR A 201 -12.38 19.14 7.54
N GLN A 202 -13.21 18.94 8.57
CA GLN A 202 -14.59 18.56 8.40
C GLN A 202 -15.27 19.76 7.72
N HIS A 203 -14.96 19.98 6.45
CA HIS A 203 -15.83 20.83 5.65
C HIS A 203 -17.20 20.16 5.65
N ALA A 204 -18.21 20.89 6.07
CA ALA A 204 -19.60 20.51 5.84
C ALA A 204 -19.74 20.31 4.33
N VAL A 205 -19.67 19.05 3.88
CA VAL A 205 -19.66 18.72 2.47
C VAL A 205 -21.07 18.96 1.96
N ASN A 206 -21.22 19.91 1.06
CA ASN A 206 -22.51 20.16 0.42
C ASN A 206 -22.79 19.00 -0.56
N ILE A 207 -23.66 18.09 -0.16
CA ILE A 207 -24.06 16.92 -0.94
C ILE A 207 -24.60 17.32 -2.32
N ARG A 208 -25.28 18.46 -2.44
CA ARG A 208 -25.77 19.01 -3.73
C ARG A 208 -24.62 19.34 -4.70
N ALA A 209 -23.41 19.63 -4.17
CA ALA A 209 -22.27 19.84 -5.04
C ALA A 209 -21.89 18.61 -5.87
N PHE A 210 -22.28 17.39 -5.42
CA PHE A 210 -22.02 16.14 -6.16
C PHE A 210 -22.92 15.98 -7.40
N GLU A 211 -24.00 16.73 -7.52
CA GLU A 211 -24.80 16.78 -8.74
C GLU A 211 -24.03 17.34 -9.92
N ALA A 212 -23.03 18.18 -9.64
CA ALA A 212 -22.14 18.75 -10.65
C ALA A 212 -20.98 17.81 -11.07
N LEU A 213 -20.82 16.66 -10.40
CA LEU A 213 -19.83 15.65 -10.78
C LEU A 213 -20.32 14.89 -12.03
N ASP A 214 -19.46 14.79 -13.04
CA ASP A 214 -19.76 14.02 -14.24
C ASP A 214 -20.14 12.57 -13.89
N PRO A 215 -21.32 12.06 -14.32
CA PRO A 215 -21.78 10.72 -13.96
C PRO A 215 -20.83 9.59 -14.37
N SER A 216 -19.99 9.80 -15.37
CA SER A 216 -19.02 8.80 -15.82
C SER A 216 -17.96 8.44 -14.76
N PHE A 217 -17.76 9.29 -13.72
CA PHE A 217 -16.85 8.98 -12.60
C PHE A 217 -17.37 7.88 -11.67
N TYR A 218 -18.66 7.69 -11.57
CA TYR A 218 -19.29 6.65 -10.75
C TYR A 218 -20.12 5.66 -11.60
N GLY A 219 -19.66 5.36 -12.79
CA GLY A 219 -20.27 4.36 -13.68
C GLY A 219 -21.58 4.78 -14.33
N GLY A 220 -22.05 6.02 -14.14
CA GLY A 220 -23.33 6.51 -14.66
C GLY A 220 -24.55 5.89 -13.97
N HIS A 221 -24.38 5.34 -12.76
CA HIS A 221 -25.47 4.74 -11.99
C HIS A 221 -26.46 5.79 -11.51
N GLU A 222 -27.73 5.39 -11.43
CA GLU A 222 -28.75 6.19 -10.79
C GLU A 222 -28.54 6.20 -9.28
N LYS A 223 -28.54 7.39 -8.68
CA LYS A 223 -28.38 7.57 -7.22
C LYS A 223 -29.72 7.24 -6.53
N LEU A 224 -29.71 6.23 -5.68
CA LEU A 224 -30.90 5.83 -4.92
C LEU A 224 -31.14 6.73 -3.70
N ASP A 225 -30.07 7.09 -2.99
CA ASP A 225 -30.10 7.94 -1.78
C ASP A 225 -28.96 8.96 -1.85
N PRO A 226 -29.23 10.27 -1.76
CA PRO A 226 -28.18 11.29 -1.73
C PRO A 226 -27.17 11.13 -0.58
N ARG A 227 -27.55 10.49 0.54
CA ARG A 227 -26.66 10.20 1.68
C ARG A 227 -25.64 9.10 1.36
N PHE A 228 -25.98 8.20 0.43
CA PHE A 228 -25.17 7.09 -0.03
C PHE A 228 -25.05 7.12 -1.56
N PRO A 229 -24.32 8.10 -2.10
CA PRO A 229 -24.40 8.46 -3.51
C PRO A 229 -23.80 7.42 -4.47
N LEU A 230 -23.15 6.38 -3.95
CA LEU A 230 -22.66 5.23 -4.72
C LEU A 230 -23.60 4.02 -4.65
N GLU A 231 -24.58 3.99 -3.74
CA GLU A 231 -25.55 2.89 -3.71
C GLU A 231 -26.41 2.89 -4.97
N HIS A 232 -26.44 1.76 -5.64
CA HIS A 232 -27.23 1.55 -6.85
C HIS A 232 -27.72 0.11 -6.97
N GLN A 233 -28.79 -0.10 -7.73
CA GLN A 233 -29.26 -1.43 -8.10
C GLN A 233 -28.42 -2.00 -9.23
N HIS A 234 -28.02 -3.25 -9.08
CA HIS A 234 -27.22 -3.95 -10.10
C HIS A 234 -28.16 -4.67 -11.08
N LYS A 235 -28.45 -4.05 -12.24
CA LYS A 235 -29.45 -4.54 -13.21
C LYS A 235 -28.87 -4.90 -14.59
N ILE A 236 -27.56 -4.99 -14.77
CA ILE A 236 -26.94 -5.11 -16.10
C ILE A 236 -26.74 -6.59 -16.49
N PRO A 237 -26.99 -6.99 -17.75
CA PRO A 237 -26.65 -8.32 -18.26
C PRO A 237 -25.12 -8.55 -18.14
N SER A 238 -24.72 -9.73 -17.64
CA SER A 238 -23.30 -10.05 -17.43
C SER A 238 -22.55 -10.27 -18.73
N ILE A 239 -21.49 -9.48 -18.95
CA ILE A 239 -20.57 -9.67 -20.07
C ILE A 239 -19.91 -11.06 -20.00
N LEU A 240 -19.46 -11.50 -18.82
CA LEU A 240 -18.83 -12.80 -18.67
C LEU A 240 -19.78 -13.95 -18.94
N ALA A 241 -21.06 -13.85 -18.59
CA ALA A 241 -22.05 -14.87 -18.92
C ALA A 241 -22.26 -15.02 -20.44
N HIS A 242 -22.04 -13.94 -21.21
CA HIS A 242 -22.07 -14.01 -22.67
C HIS A 242 -20.83 -14.75 -23.22
N TYR A 243 -19.65 -14.52 -22.68
CA TYR A 243 -18.39 -15.05 -23.20
C TYR A 243 -17.97 -16.39 -22.60
N LEU A 244 -18.45 -16.76 -21.41
CA LEU A 244 -18.10 -18.02 -20.75
C LEU A 244 -19.21 -19.07 -20.92
N LYS A 245 -18.82 -20.35 -21.07
CA LYS A 245 -19.74 -21.48 -20.99
C LYS A 245 -20.19 -21.68 -19.55
N ALA A 246 -21.46 -21.97 -19.31
CA ALA A 246 -21.93 -22.39 -18.00
C ALA A 246 -21.37 -23.79 -17.68
N THR A 247 -21.00 -24.03 -16.44
CA THR A 247 -20.57 -25.38 -16.01
C THR A 247 -21.76 -26.29 -15.83
N THR A 248 -21.63 -27.53 -16.26
CA THR A 248 -22.69 -28.56 -16.23
C THR A 248 -23.18 -28.83 -14.79
N ASN A 249 -22.31 -28.72 -13.82
CA ASN A 249 -22.59 -29.06 -12.41
C ASN A 249 -23.15 -27.91 -11.55
N LYS A 250 -23.53 -26.76 -12.15
CA LYS A 250 -23.99 -25.56 -11.43
C LYS A 250 -23.05 -25.05 -10.32
N LYS A 251 -21.87 -25.69 -10.13
CA LYS A 251 -20.85 -25.24 -9.18
C LYS A 251 -20.13 -24.01 -9.75
N PRO A 252 -20.04 -22.90 -9.01
CA PRO A 252 -19.36 -21.70 -9.50
C PRO A 252 -17.88 -22.01 -9.79
N PRO A 253 -17.28 -21.39 -10.81
CA PRO A 253 -15.88 -21.63 -11.17
C PRO A 253 -14.94 -21.15 -10.07
N HIS A 254 -13.75 -21.74 -9.99
CA HIS A 254 -12.66 -21.15 -9.25
C HIS A 254 -12.28 -19.82 -9.90
N ILE A 255 -11.91 -18.82 -9.09
CA ILE A 255 -11.49 -17.50 -9.55
C ILE A 255 -10.08 -17.25 -9.01
N LYS A 256 -9.13 -17.02 -9.91
CA LYS A 256 -7.74 -16.70 -9.57
C LYS A 256 -7.39 -15.32 -10.13
N ILE A 257 -7.24 -14.33 -9.26
CA ILE A 257 -6.88 -12.95 -9.60
C ILE A 257 -5.38 -12.79 -9.36
N ILE A 258 -4.61 -12.55 -10.40
CA ILE A 258 -3.15 -12.40 -10.35
C ILE A 258 -2.82 -10.95 -10.63
N ILE A 259 -2.36 -10.23 -9.61
CA ILE A 259 -1.93 -8.85 -9.68
C ILE A 259 -0.41 -8.85 -9.76
N VAL A 260 0.11 -8.50 -10.94
CA VAL A 260 1.55 -8.54 -11.24
C VAL A 260 2.17 -7.17 -10.99
N GLU A 261 3.19 -7.13 -10.16
CA GLU A 261 3.94 -5.93 -9.80
C GLU A 261 4.43 -5.18 -11.03
N SER A 262 4.08 -3.89 -11.13
CA SER A 262 4.53 -2.94 -12.17
C SER A 262 4.29 -3.38 -13.63
N MET A 263 3.35 -4.30 -13.90
CA MET A 263 3.09 -4.82 -15.24
C MET A 263 2.28 -3.83 -16.09
N SER A 264 2.97 -3.14 -16.98
CA SER A 264 2.39 -2.21 -17.94
C SER A 264 1.88 -2.90 -19.21
N SER A 265 0.86 -2.32 -19.82
CA SER A 265 0.40 -2.71 -21.18
C SER A 265 1.46 -2.51 -22.26
N ASP A 266 2.52 -1.78 -21.99
CA ASP A 266 3.63 -1.53 -22.92
C ASP A 266 4.67 -2.68 -22.95
N LEU A 267 4.52 -3.74 -22.14
CA LEU A 267 5.48 -4.86 -22.04
C LEU A 267 5.17 -6.02 -22.98
N PHE A 268 3.95 -6.15 -23.47
CA PHE A 268 3.53 -7.22 -24.39
C PHE A 268 2.38 -6.80 -25.34
N GLY A 269 1.94 -7.70 -26.20
CA GLY A 269 0.95 -7.41 -27.22
C GLY A 269 1.49 -6.46 -28.30
N GLN A 270 0.60 -5.73 -28.95
CA GLN A 270 0.98 -4.80 -30.01
C GLN A 270 1.96 -3.71 -29.51
N ARG A 271 1.77 -3.23 -28.28
CA ARG A 271 2.62 -2.20 -27.67
C ARG A 271 3.97 -2.76 -27.26
N GLY A 272 4.01 -4.00 -26.80
CA GLY A 272 5.24 -4.68 -26.39
C GLY A 272 6.26 -4.91 -27.50
N LYS A 273 5.86 -4.83 -28.76
CA LYS A 273 6.80 -4.87 -29.89
C LYS A 273 7.87 -3.77 -29.79
N ASN A 274 7.47 -2.58 -29.33
CA ASN A 274 8.39 -1.47 -29.18
C ASN A 274 9.47 -1.72 -28.10
N THR A 275 9.14 -2.50 -27.06
CA THR A 275 10.08 -2.85 -25.97
C THR A 275 10.80 -4.17 -26.18
N GLY A 276 10.72 -4.78 -27.37
CA GLY A 276 11.37 -6.04 -27.71
C GLY A 276 10.61 -7.28 -27.25
N ASN A 277 9.32 -7.16 -27.00
CA ASN A 277 8.43 -8.26 -26.56
C ASN A 277 8.98 -9.00 -25.33
N LEU A 278 9.04 -8.31 -24.21
CA LEU A 278 9.64 -8.81 -22.97
C LEU A 278 8.84 -9.95 -22.33
N MET A 279 7.52 -10.00 -22.59
CA MET A 279 6.59 -10.97 -21.99
C MET A 279 5.85 -11.78 -23.07
N PRO A 280 6.54 -12.71 -23.78
CA PRO A 280 5.95 -13.47 -24.90
C PRO A 280 4.86 -14.46 -24.47
N PHE A 281 4.93 -15.04 -23.26
CA PHE A 281 3.86 -15.89 -22.76
C PHE A 281 2.57 -15.09 -22.54
N MET A 282 2.66 -13.92 -21.90
CA MET A 282 1.51 -13.04 -21.71
C MET A 282 0.92 -12.55 -23.04
N ASP A 283 1.75 -12.31 -24.06
CA ASP A 283 1.28 -11.99 -25.42
C ASP A 283 0.47 -13.14 -26.02
N SER A 284 0.95 -14.38 -25.88
CA SER A 284 0.24 -15.58 -26.33
C SER A 284 -1.07 -15.81 -25.58
N LEU A 285 -1.04 -15.65 -24.24
CA LEU A 285 -2.21 -15.82 -23.38
C LEU A 285 -3.29 -14.78 -23.67
N ALA A 286 -2.91 -13.52 -23.87
CA ALA A 286 -3.82 -12.43 -24.20
C ALA A 286 -4.60 -12.70 -25.50
N LYS A 287 -3.96 -13.31 -26.50
CA LYS A 287 -4.61 -13.71 -27.76
C LYS A 287 -5.67 -14.81 -27.58
N GLN A 288 -5.62 -15.53 -26.48
CA GLN A 288 -6.58 -16.61 -26.13
C GLN A 288 -7.58 -16.16 -25.06
N SER A 289 -7.68 -14.87 -24.76
CA SER A 289 -8.40 -14.31 -23.61
C SER A 289 -9.41 -13.25 -24.04
N LEU A 290 -10.21 -12.79 -23.06
CA LEU A 290 -10.78 -11.46 -23.12
C LEU A 290 -9.67 -10.50 -22.69
N TYR A 291 -9.20 -9.67 -23.61
CA TYR A 291 -8.04 -8.79 -23.42
C TYR A 291 -8.39 -7.33 -23.54
N PHE A 292 -8.01 -6.55 -22.52
CA PHE A 292 -8.25 -5.11 -22.41
C PHE A 292 -6.89 -4.38 -22.30
N PRO A 293 -6.27 -3.99 -23.42
CA PRO A 293 -4.98 -3.27 -23.42
C PRO A 293 -5.10 -1.84 -22.88
N ASN A 294 -6.32 -1.27 -22.87
CA ASN A 294 -6.62 0.06 -22.39
C ASN A 294 -7.16 0.04 -20.95
N GLY A 295 -6.65 -0.87 -20.13
CA GLY A 295 -6.91 -0.93 -18.71
C GLY A 295 -6.13 0.13 -17.93
N PHE A 296 -6.70 0.56 -16.82
CA PHE A 296 -6.05 1.53 -15.92
C PHE A 296 -6.09 1.07 -14.48
N SER A 297 -4.95 1.17 -13.81
CA SER A 297 -4.91 1.25 -12.37
C SER A 297 -5.29 2.65 -11.93
N THR A 298 -6.14 2.76 -10.91
CA THR A 298 -6.48 4.05 -10.31
C THR A 298 -5.44 4.51 -9.28
N TYR A 299 -4.43 3.68 -9.01
CA TYR A 299 -3.35 3.96 -8.07
C TYR A 299 -1.98 3.62 -8.65
N GLN A 300 -0.94 4.33 -8.19
CA GLN A 300 0.47 4.03 -8.46
C GLN A 300 1.17 3.34 -7.27
N ARG A 301 0.42 2.75 -6.33
CA ARG A 301 0.96 2.00 -5.21
C ARG A 301 0.23 0.68 -5.06
N THR A 302 0.99 -0.39 -5.00
CA THR A 302 0.56 -1.78 -5.02
C THR A 302 -0.55 -2.10 -4.01
N HIS A 303 -0.39 -1.71 -2.75
CA HIS A 303 -1.35 -2.04 -1.69
C HIS A 303 -2.72 -1.36 -1.86
N ASN A 304 -2.77 -0.19 -2.50
CA ASN A 304 -4.01 0.56 -2.72
C ASN A 304 -4.86 -0.04 -3.87
N VAL A 305 -4.28 -0.94 -4.65
CA VAL A 305 -4.97 -1.62 -5.75
C VAL A 305 -5.95 -2.68 -5.23
N LEU A 306 -5.66 -3.29 -4.08
CA LEU A 306 -6.53 -4.33 -3.50
C LEU A 306 -7.97 -3.85 -3.26
N PRO A 307 -8.23 -2.68 -2.65
CA PRO A 307 -9.58 -2.14 -2.53
C PRO A 307 -10.25 -1.82 -3.88
N ALA A 308 -9.49 -1.36 -4.88
CA ALA A 308 -10.01 -1.09 -6.21
C ALA A 308 -10.44 -2.37 -6.93
N VAL A 309 -9.59 -3.40 -6.91
CA VAL A 309 -9.83 -4.69 -7.58
C VAL A 309 -10.90 -5.50 -6.87
N LEU A 310 -10.86 -5.58 -5.54
CA LEU A 310 -11.71 -6.47 -4.76
C LEU A 310 -13.03 -5.85 -4.32
N ALA A 311 -13.10 -4.53 -4.23
CA ALA A 311 -14.25 -3.83 -3.67
C ALA A 311 -14.75 -2.65 -4.51
N SER A 312 -14.08 -2.31 -5.61
CA SER A 312 -14.50 -1.22 -6.51
C SER A 312 -14.81 0.10 -5.77
N VAL A 313 -13.95 0.47 -4.82
CA VAL A 313 -14.13 1.70 -4.03
C VAL A 313 -13.42 2.88 -4.66
N PRO A 314 -13.90 4.13 -4.47
CA PRO A 314 -13.27 5.32 -4.99
C PRO A 314 -11.87 5.55 -4.41
N ASN A 315 -11.01 6.24 -5.17
CA ASN A 315 -9.74 6.74 -4.66
C ASN A 315 -9.95 7.75 -3.54
N THR A 316 -9.07 7.76 -2.56
CA THR A 316 -9.09 8.74 -1.48
C THR A 316 -8.13 9.88 -1.76
N ILE A 317 -8.39 11.08 -1.18
CA ILE A 317 -7.55 12.26 -1.40
C ILE A 317 -6.09 11.99 -1.05
N ASP A 318 -5.87 11.31 0.09
CA ASP A 318 -4.53 11.05 0.63
C ASP A 318 -4.04 9.61 0.38
N GLY A 319 -4.82 8.78 -0.32
CA GLY A 319 -4.47 7.41 -0.67
C GLY A 319 -4.31 6.41 0.50
N ASN A 320 -4.46 6.85 1.76
CA ASN A 320 -4.06 6.09 2.95
C ASN A 320 -5.19 5.42 3.73
N VAL A 321 -6.45 5.64 3.35
CA VAL A 321 -7.61 5.21 4.18
C VAL A 321 -7.65 3.70 4.38
N PHE A 322 -7.18 2.93 3.39
CA PHE A 322 -7.14 1.48 3.47
C PHE A 322 -5.88 0.90 4.13
N GLN A 323 -4.99 1.76 4.63
CA GLN A 323 -3.85 1.37 5.47
C GLN A 323 -4.15 1.55 6.95
N GLN A 324 -5.19 2.28 7.29
CA GLN A 324 -5.51 2.70 8.65
C GLN A 324 -6.91 2.24 9.05
N LEU A 325 -7.05 1.79 10.29
CA LEU A 325 -8.35 1.46 10.89
C LEU A 325 -9.04 2.71 11.47
N PRO A 326 -10.37 2.79 11.45
CA PRO A 326 -11.29 1.80 10.89
C PRO A 326 -11.44 1.93 9.37
N PHE A 327 -11.50 0.80 8.68
CA PHE A 327 -11.86 0.82 7.27
C PHE A 327 -13.31 1.30 7.06
N PRO A 328 -13.60 2.02 5.97
CA PRO A 328 -14.98 2.35 5.63
C PRO A 328 -15.80 1.08 5.37
N ARG A 329 -17.11 1.14 5.65
CA ARG A 329 -18.01 0.02 5.35
C ARG A 329 -18.13 -0.16 3.84
N HIS A 330 -17.76 -1.33 3.34
CA HIS A 330 -17.92 -1.66 1.92
C HIS A 330 -17.93 -3.17 1.73
N TYR A 331 -18.53 -3.60 0.64
CA TYR A 331 -18.46 -4.98 0.21
C TYR A 331 -17.19 -5.24 -0.59
N SER A 332 -16.61 -6.42 -0.38
CA SER A 332 -15.54 -6.97 -1.22
C SER A 332 -15.99 -8.30 -1.82
N LEU A 333 -15.34 -8.75 -2.88
CA LEU A 333 -15.57 -10.07 -3.46
C LEU A 333 -15.47 -11.18 -2.40
N PHE A 334 -14.54 -11.05 -1.44
CA PHE A 334 -14.34 -12.05 -0.41
C PHE A 334 -15.51 -12.10 0.56
N ASN A 335 -15.88 -10.96 1.17
CA ASN A 335 -16.97 -10.97 2.15
C ASN A 335 -18.36 -11.13 1.53
N LEU A 336 -18.56 -10.79 0.25
CA LEU A 336 -19.80 -11.07 -0.47
C LEU A 336 -20.05 -12.58 -0.65
N TYR A 337 -18.98 -13.34 -0.93
CA TYR A 337 -19.10 -14.75 -1.33
C TYR A 337 -18.42 -15.73 -0.39
N GLN A 338 -18.14 -15.36 0.86
CA GLN A 338 -17.50 -16.22 1.87
C GLN A 338 -18.23 -17.55 2.13
N ASN A 339 -19.56 -17.59 1.92
CA ASN A 339 -20.33 -18.83 2.08
C ASN A 339 -20.21 -19.77 0.88
N ASN A 340 -19.88 -19.23 -0.31
CA ASN A 340 -19.82 -19.95 -1.57
C ASN A 340 -18.40 -20.31 -1.99
N TYR A 341 -17.43 -19.52 -1.56
CA TYR A 341 -16.01 -19.68 -1.88
C TYR A 341 -15.17 -19.88 -0.62
N PHE A 342 -14.06 -20.59 -0.79
CA PHE A 342 -12.95 -20.52 0.14
C PHE A 342 -11.98 -19.46 -0.38
N THR A 343 -11.83 -18.37 0.39
CA THR A 343 -11.10 -17.18 -0.02
C THR A 343 -9.65 -17.24 0.42
N GLN A 344 -8.72 -16.96 -0.52
CA GLN A 344 -7.29 -17.11 -0.30
C GLN A 344 -6.54 -15.85 -0.75
N PHE A 345 -5.57 -15.42 0.04
CA PHE A 345 -4.66 -14.33 -0.32
C PHE A 345 -3.21 -14.77 -0.24
N TYR A 346 -2.52 -14.66 -1.36
CA TYR A 346 -1.11 -14.98 -1.52
C TYR A 346 -0.33 -13.72 -1.83
N CYS A 347 0.67 -13.40 -1.01
CA CYS A 347 1.52 -12.23 -1.18
C CYS A 347 2.97 -12.60 -0.84
N GLY A 348 3.92 -12.24 -1.69
CA GLY A 348 5.34 -12.53 -1.49
C GLY A 348 5.96 -11.76 -0.33
N VAL A 349 5.37 -10.60 0.05
CA VAL A 349 5.85 -9.78 1.17
C VAL A 349 5.10 -10.08 2.46
N PRO A 350 5.69 -9.74 3.64
CA PRO A 350 4.99 -9.87 4.92
C PRO A 350 3.70 -9.05 4.95
N LEU A 351 2.60 -9.66 5.41
CA LEU A 351 1.28 -9.03 5.41
C LEU A 351 1.11 -7.91 6.45
N ALA A 352 2.05 -7.77 7.38
CA ALA A 352 2.12 -6.61 8.27
C ALA A 352 2.40 -5.33 7.48
N TYR A 353 3.11 -5.45 6.34
CA TYR A 353 3.42 -4.33 5.48
C TYR A 353 2.16 -3.60 5.03
N LEU A 354 2.10 -2.29 5.32
CA LEU A 354 0.98 -1.40 5.02
C LEU A 354 -0.39 -1.92 5.47
N ASN A 355 -0.42 -2.67 6.58
CA ASN A 355 -1.63 -3.21 7.19
C ASN A 355 -2.47 -4.10 6.26
N MET A 356 -1.84 -4.80 5.31
CA MET A 356 -2.57 -5.75 4.44
C MET A 356 -3.28 -6.84 5.23
N ILE A 357 -2.71 -7.29 6.37
CA ILE A 357 -3.36 -8.25 7.26
C ILE A 357 -4.68 -7.70 7.82
N GLY A 358 -4.72 -6.41 8.19
CA GLY A 358 -5.93 -5.74 8.66
C GLY A 358 -6.99 -5.67 7.56
N LEU A 359 -6.58 -5.36 6.33
CA LEU A 359 -7.49 -5.32 5.17
C LEU A 359 -8.05 -6.73 4.86
N MET A 360 -7.20 -7.76 4.84
CA MET A 360 -7.65 -9.14 4.62
C MET A 360 -8.59 -9.63 5.73
N SER A 361 -8.34 -9.22 6.95
CA SER A 361 -9.26 -9.51 8.08
C SER A 361 -10.59 -8.78 7.93
N HIS A 362 -10.59 -7.52 7.44
CA HIS A 362 -11.81 -6.78 7.14
C HIS A 362 -12.62 -7.45 6.00
N TYR A 363 -11.94 -8.03 5.02
CA TYR A 363 -12.55 -8.80 3.93
C TYR A 363 -12.97 -10.22 4.34
N GLN A 364 -12.70 -10.63 5.58
CA GLN A 364 -13.03 -11.97 6.10
C GLN A 364 -12.39 -13.10 5.29
N THR A 365 -11.13 -12.89 4.89
CA THR A 365 -10.37 -13.87 4.12
C THR A 365 -10.15 -15.15 4.94
N ASP A 366 -10.51 -16.31 4.37
CA ASP A 366 -10.39 -17.60 5.05
C ASP A 366 -8.93 -18.03 5.26
N TYR A 367 -8.08 -17.73 4.26
CA TYR A 367 -6.68 -18.09 4.29
C TYR A 367 -5.77 -17.02 3.69
N HIS A 368 -4.66 -16.76 4.35
CA HIS A 368 -3.53 -16.05 3.79
C HIS A 368 -2.24 -16.79 4.11
N VAL A 369 -1.25 -16.71 3.21
CA VAL A 369 0.00 -17.42 3.40
C VAL A 369 0.77 -16.82 4.58
N ASN A 370 1.00 -17.64 5.60
CA ASN A 370 1.79 -17.27 6.79
C ASN A 370 2.90 -18.28 7.08
N LYS A 371 2.86 -19.46 6.45
CA LYS A 371 3.84 -20.53 6.56
C LYS A 371 4.14 -21.06 5.17
N TRP A 372 5.37 -20.88 4.79
CA TRP A 372 5.90 -21.27 3.48
C TRP A 372 6.47 -22.68 3.51
N LEU A 373 6.48 -23.33 2.37
CA LEU A 373 7.17 -24.60 2.17
C LEU A 373 8.66 -24.48 2.53
N PRO A 374 9.30 -25.52 3.05
CA PRO A 374 10.73 -25.49 3.36
C PRO A 374 11.60 -25.09 2.17
N ALA A 375 11.29 -25.59 0.96
CA ALA A 375 11.97 -25.22 -0.28
C ALA A 375 11.89 -23.72 -0.55
N CYS A 376 10.69 -23.12 -0.43
CA CYS A 376 10.49 -21.68 -0.59
C CYS A 376 11.21 -20.88 0.50
N THR A 377 11.20 -21.38 1.75
CA THR A 377 11.88 -20.72 2.88
C THR A 377 13.38 -20.57 2.67
N ALA A 378 14.02 -21.49 1.96
CA ALA A 378 15.44 -21.42 1.60
C ALA A 378 15.74 -20.24 0.66
N HIS A 379 14.79 -19.78 -0.13
CA HIS A 379 14.95 -18.66 -1.07
C HIS A 379 14.73 -17.29 -0.45
N LYS A 380 14.20 -17.21 0.78
CA LYS A 380 13.94 -15.95 1.45
C LYS A 380 15.23 -15.16 1.70
N GLY A 381 15.37 -14.01 1.05
CA GLY A 381 16.50 -13.11 1.24
C GLY A 381 17.85 -13.56 0.66
N ILE A 382 17.95 -14.78 0.09
CA ILE A 382 19.19 -15.31 -0.52
C ILE A 382 19.14 -15.18 -2.04
N VAL A 383 18.05 -15.62 -2.65
CA VAL A 383 17.84 -15.63 -4.11
C VAL A 383 16.56 -14.87 -4.47
N GLY A 384 15.80 -14.52 -3.45
CA GLY A 384 14.52 -13.84 -3.56
C GLY A 384 14.65 -12.33 -3.58
N ASN A 385 13.52 -11.68 -3.73
CA ASN A 385 13.39 -10.25 -3.59
C ASN A 385 13.75 -9.81 -2.17
N ALA A 386 14.40 -8.65 -2.02
CA ALA A 386 14.70 -8.05 -0.71
C ALA A 386 13.46 -7.89 0.19
N TRP A 387 12.29 -7.77 -0.41
CA TRP A 387 10.99 -7.64 0.25
C TRP A 387 10.40 -8.96 0.76
N GLY A 388 10.80 -10.12 0.19
CA GLY A 388 10.22 -11.39 0.59
C GLY A 388 10.56 -12.56 -0.32
N TYR A 389 9.54 -13.25 -0.79
CA TYR A 389 9.64 -14.46 -1.61
C TYR A 389 9.46 -14.12 -3.10
N PRO A 390 10.23 -14.76 -4.01
CA PRO A 390 10.05 -14.61 -5.44
C PRO A 390 8.71 -15.19 -5.92
N ASP A 391 8.25 -14.75 -7.09
CA ASP A 391 6.93 -15.11 -7.63
C ASP A 391 6.79 -16.61 -7.90
N GLU A 392 7.87 -17.32 -8.26
CA GLU A 392 7.85 -18.78 -8.44
C GLU A 392 7.48 -19.51 -7.14
N ASP A 393 8.02 -19.06 -6.01
CA ASP A 393 7.70 -19.63 -4.69
C ASP A 393 6.25 -19.33 -4.31
N LEU A 394 5.76 -18.14 -4.64
CA LEU A 394 4.38 -17.74 -4.41
C LEU A 394 3.40 -18.70 -5.10
N PHE A 395 3.64 -18.99 -6.38
CA PHE A 395 2.80 -19.90 -7.16
C PHE A 395 2.96 -21.35 -6.72
N GLN A 396 4.17 -21.78 -6.41
CA GLN A 396 4.43 -23.15 -5.91
C GLN A 396 3.72 -23.38 -4.56
N GLN A 397 3.77 -22.41 -3.65
CA GLN A 397 3.06 -22.47 -2.37
C GLN A 397 1.55 -22.61 -2.59
N ALA A 398 0.96 -21.82 -3.48
CA ALA A 398 -0.47 -21.87 -3.74
C ALA A 398 -0.91 -23.22 -4.36
N GLN A 399 -0.12 -23.76 -5.28
CA GLN A 399 -0.40 -25.08 -5.89
C GLN A 399 -0.34 -26.21 -4.84
N TYR A 400 0.64 -26.15 -3.95
CA TYR A 400 0.70 -27.09 -2.82
C TYR A 400 -0.50 -26.95 -1.90
N ASP A 401 -0.89 -25.73 -1.56
CA ASP A 401 -2.02 -25.47 -0.66
C ASP A 401 -3.32 -25.99 -1.29
N ASP A 402 -3.57 -25.71 -2.57
CA ASP A 402 -4.77 -26.17 -3.28
C ASP A 402 -4.81 -27.70 -3.41
N SER A 403 -3.69 -28.33 -3.78
CA SER A 403 -3.63 -29.77 -4.07
C SER A 403 -3.48 -30.66 -2.85
N THR A 404 -2.97 -30.13 -1.74
CA THR A 404 -2.62 -30.91 -0.55
C THR A 404 -3.37 -30.42 0.68
N ARG A 405 -3.23 -29.14 1.06
CA ARG A 405 -3.79 -28.59 2.29
C ARG A 405 -5.32 -28.46 2.24
N PHE A 406 -5.84 -27.96 1.10
CA PHE A 406 -7.25 -27.67 0.92
C PHE A 406 -7.99 -28.60 -0.03
N LYS A 407 -7.33 -29.69 -0.47
CA LYS A 407 -7.91 -30.69 -1.35
C LYS A 407 -9.25 -31.26 -0.90
N HIS A 408 -9.44 -31.34 0.43
CA HIS A 408 -10.65 -31.89 1.06
C HIS A 408 -11.84 -30.94 1.08
N LEU A 409 -11.64 -29.66 0.71
CA LEU A 409 -12.72 -28.67 0.74
C LEU A 409 -13.60 -28.80 -0.50
N ASP A 410 -14.91 -28.96 -0.25
CA ASP A 410 -15.91 -28.97 -1.33
C ASP A 410 -16.42 -27.57 -1.69
N LYS A 411 -15.56 -26.58 -1.68
CA LYS A 411 -15.86 -25.20 -2.10
C LYS A 411 -15.02 -24.84 -3.33
N SER A 412 -15.56 -23.96 -4.15
CA SER A 412 -14.73 -23.28 -5.15
C SER A 412 -13.76 -22.31 -4.45
N PHE A 413 -12.59 -22.09 -5.02
CA PHE A 413 -11.58 -21.18 -4.47
C PHE A 413 -11.67 -19.82 -5.15
N MET A 414 -11.56 -18.76 -4.35
CA MET A 414 -11.34 -17.41 -4.84
C MET A 414 -9.99 -16.94 -4.29
N SER A 415 -8.96 -16.99 -5.15
CA SER A 415 -7.57 -16.75 -4.78
C SER A 415 -7.08 -15.45 -5.39
N VAL A 416 -6.43 -14.63 -4.59
CA VAL A 416 -5.78 -13.39 -5.03
C VAL A 416 -4.29 -13.50 -4.80
N PHE A 417 -3.51 -13.22 -5.85
CA PHE A 417 -2.06 -13.23 -5.84
C PHE A 417 -1.54 -11.82 -6.04
N LEU A 418 -0.60 -11.41 -5.20
CA LEU A 418 0.12 -10.15 -5.31
C LEU A 418 1.60 -10.47 -5.44
N THR A 419 2.15 -10.30 -6.65
CA THR A 419 3.55 -10.63 -6.95
C THR A 419 4.48 -9.49 -6.54
N ILE A 420 5.80 -9.69 -6.57
CA ILE A 420 6.77 -8.71 -6.10
C ILE A 420 8.10 -8.72 -6.87
N SER A 421 8.38 -9.72 -7.70
CA SER A 421 9.72 -9.92 -8.28
C SER A 421 10.17 -8.81 -9.23
N SER A 422 9.24 -8.04 -9.80
CA SER A 422 9.52 -6.89 -10.65
C SER A 422 9.55 -5.55 -9.89
N HIS A 423 9.54 -5.59 -8.55
CA HIS A 423 9.73 -4.40 -7.71
C HIS A 423 11.21 -4.05 -7.56
N ASP A 424 11.52 -2.74 -7.46
CA ASP A 424 12.87 -2.27 -7.11
C ASP A 424 13.29 -2.88 -5.74
N PRO A 425 14.52 -3.31 -5.55
CA PRO A 425 15.73 -3.16 -6.38
C PRO A 425 15.95 -4.28 -7.42
N PHE A 426 14.91 -4.93 -7.92
CA PHE A 426 14.95 -5.95 -8.97
C PHE A 426 15.86 -7.13 -8.60
N ILE A 427 15.59 -7.75 -7.45
CA ILE A 427 16.26 -8.95 -6.98
C ILE A 427 15.34 -10.14 -7.23
N TYR A 428 15.74 -10.99 -8.16
CA TYR A 428 14.97 -12.16 -8.59
C TYR A 428 15.92 -13.29 -9.04
N PRO A 429 15.45 -14.53 -9.08
CA PRO A 429 16.27 -15.69 -9.46
C PRO A 429 16.86 -15.58 -10.86
N ASN A 430 18.08 -16.07 -11.02
CA ASN A 430 18.80 -16.11 -12.31
C ASN A 430 18.91 -14.75 -13.03
N LYS A 431 19.04 -13.66 -12.28
CA LYS A 431 19.08 -12.28 -12.78
C LYS A 431 20.04 -12.10 -13.97
N GLN A 432 21.27 -12.62 -13.87
CA GLN A 432 22.26 -12.49 -14.96
C GLN A 432 21.83 -13.17 -16.26
N TYR A 433 21.10 -14.29 -16.18
CA TYR A 433 20.52 -14.94 -17.35
C TYR A 433 19.50 -14.03 -18.02
N TRP A 434 18.57 -13.46 -17.23
CA TRP A 434 17.51 -12.61 -17.76
C TRP A 434 18.04 -11.27 -18.31
N GLU A 435 19.12 -10.73 -17.73
CA GLU A 435 19.82 -9.57 -18.30
C GLU A 435 20.35 -9.86 -19.71
N ARG A 436 20.93 -11.04 -19.93
CA ARG A 436 21.40 -11.46 -21.25
C ARG A 436 20.26 -11.62 -22.23
N VAL A 437 19.15 -12.21 -21.80
CA VAL A 437 17.93 -12.34 -22.63
C VAL A 437 17.42 -10.96 -23.06
N VAL A 438 17.30 -10.01 -22.14
CA VAL A 438 16.84 -8.65 -22.47
C VAL A 438 17.82 -7.94 -23.40
N LYS A 439 19.13 -8.01 -23.16
CA LYS A 439 20.15 -7.43 -24.06
C LYS A 439 20.08 -8.01 -25.48
N SER A 440 19.78 -9.30 -25.63
CA SER A 440 19.55 -9.91 -26.92
C SER A 440 18.27 -9.37 -27.61
N LYS A 441 17.17 -9.29 -26.87
CA LYS A 441 15.89 -8.75 -27.38
C LYS A 441 16.01 -7.26 -27.74
N ALA A 442 16.77 -6.50 -26.97
CA ALA A 442 16.99 -5.07 -27.21
C ALA A 442 17.68 -4.78 -28.57
N LYS A 443 18.41 -5.75 -29.16
CA LYS A 443 19.02 -5.60 -30.49
C LYS A 443 17.96 -5.32 -31.59
N HIS A 444 16.74 -5.84 -31.41
CA HIS A 444 15.63 -5.72 -32.34
C HIS A 444 14.72 -4.50 -32.08
N ILE A 445 15.04 -3.65 -31.10
CA ILE A 445 14.32 -2.41 -30.86
C ILE A 445 14.76 -1.38 -31.89
N GLU A 446 13.80 -0.82 -32.63
CA GLU A 446 14.05 0.15 -33.72
C GLU A 446 14.42 1.54 -33.17
N ASP A 447 13.70 2.02 -32.13
CA ASP A 447 13.99 3.32 -31.50
C ASP A 447 15.35 3.29 -30.77
N PRO A 448 16.36 4.09 -31.22
CA PRO A 448 17.70 4.09 -30.62
C PRO A 448 17.69 4.49 -29.14
N LYS A 449 16.82 5.42 -28.75
CA LYS A 449 16.72 5.89 -27.35
C LYS A 449 16.16 4.81 -26.45
N LEU A 450 15.11 4.14 -26.91
CA LEU A 450 14.49 3.04 -26.18
C LEU A 450 15.43 1.81 -26.12
N LYS A 451 16.12 1.49 -27.22
CA LYS A 451 17.15 0.46 -27.25
C LYS A 451 18.26 0.72 -26.22
N ALA A 452 18.77 1.93 -26.17
CA ALA A 452 19.79 2.34 -25.20
C ALA A 452 19.26 2.24 -23.75
N LEU A 453 18.02 2.67 -23.49
CA LEU A 453 17.37 2.56 -22.19
C LEU A 453 17.23 1.11 -21.74
N VAL A 454 16.63 0.25 -22.58
CA VAL A 454 16.40 -1.18 -22.27
C VAL A 454 17.72 -1.92 -22.07
N THR A 455 18.74 -1.60 -22.87
CA THR A 455 20.08 -2.19 -22.72
C THR A 455 20.75 -1.77 -21.41
N ARG A 456 20.66 -0.49 -21.06
CA ARG A 456 21.27 0.05 -19.82
C ARG A 456 20.57 -0.51 -18.57
N GLN A 457 19.27 -0.66 -18.62
CA GLN A 457 18.45 -1.17 -17.50
C GLN A 457 18.03 -2.63 -17.68
N ALA A 458 18.84 -3.42 -18.38
CA ALA A 458 18.53 -4.82 -18.70
C ALA A 458 18.21 -5.67 -17.47
N ALA A 459 18.82 -5.39 -16.34
CA ALA A 459 18.52 -6.05 -15.06
C ALA A 459 17.07 -5.78 -14.60
N SER A 460 16.62 -4.53 -14.70
CA SER A 460 15.26 -4.16 -14.31
C SER A 460 14.22 -4.72 -15.30
N PHE A 461 14.46 -4.59 -16.60
CA PHE A 461 13.59 -5.17 -17.62
C PHE A 461 13.60 -6.70 -17.63
N GLY A 462 14.72 -7.32 -17.19
CA GLY A 462 14.84 -8.76 -17.03
C GLY A 462 13.88 -9.37 -16.01
N SER A 463 13.48 -8.59 -15.00
CA SER A 463 12.48 -9.04 -14.03
C SER A 463 11.13 -9.37 -14.68
N PHE A 464 10.70 -8.59 -15.67
CA PHE A 464 9.45 -8.88 -16.40
C PHE A 464 9.55 -10.15 -17.26
N SER A 465 10.70 -10.42 -17.88
CA SER A 465 10.93 -11.68 -18.60
C SER A 465 10.99 -12.89 -17.66
N TYR A 466 11.53 -12.71 -16.46
CA TYR A 466 11.47 -13.70 -15.39
C TYR A 466 10.03 -13.97 -14.96
N VAL A 467 9.24 -12.93 -14.67
CA VAL A 467 7.83 -13.05 -14.28
C VAL A 467 7.00 -13.72 -15.36
N ASP A 468 7.22 -13.40 -16.64
CA ASP A 468 6.57 -14.04 -17.77
C ASP A 468 6.86 -15.54 -17.84
N SER A 469 8.11 -15.92 -17.62
CA SER A 469 8.52 -17.34 -17.55
C SER A 469 7.91 -18.06 -16.36
N THR A 470 7.82 -17.39 -15.21
CA THR A 470 7.21 -17.92 -13.99
C THR A 470 5.70 -18.14 -14.19
N LEU A 471 5.00 -17.18 -14.81
CA LEU A 471 3.59 -17.33 -15.18
C LEU A 471 3.39 -18.50 -16.16
N LYS A 472 4.28 -18.64 -17.17
CA LYS A 472 4.24 -19.78 -18.10
C LYS A 472 4.33 -21.11 -17.37
N ALA A 473 5.27 -21.24 -16.43
CA ALA A 473 5.44 -22.45 -15.62
C ALA A 473 4.23 -22.72 -14.73
N TYR A 474 3.68 -21.66 -14.10
CA TYR A 474 2.47 -21.77 -13.30
C TYR A 474 1.28 -22.27 -14.10
N PHE A 475 1.01 -21.70 -15.26
CA PHE A 475 -0.10 -22.15 -16.14
C PHE A 475 0.10 -23.56 -16.66
N ALA A 476 1.33 -23.97 -16.96
CA ALA A 476 1.64 -25.35 -17.35
C ALA A 476 1.36 -26.36 -16.24
N ALA A 477 1.57 -25.99 -14.99
CA ALA A 477 1.23 -26.80 -13.83
C ALA A 477 -0.28 -26.79 -13.55
N GLU A 478 -0.93 -25.61 -13.64
CA GLU A 478 -2.39 -25.49 -13.49
C GLU A 478 -3.15 -26.34 -14.51
N ALA A 479 -2.68 -26.42 -15.75
CA ALA A 479 -3.30 -27.24 -16.80
C ALA A 479 -3.41 -28.74 -16.43
N LYS A 480 -2.56 -29.21 -15.51
CA LYS A 480 -2.60 -30.58 -14.97
C LYS A 480 -3.56 -30.73 -13.80
N ASN A 481 -4.03 -29.61 -13.22
CA ASN A 481 -4.96 -29.63 -12.10
C ASN A 481 -6.39 -29.97 -12.60
N PRO A 482 -7.13 -30.89 -11.98
CA PRO A 482 -8.51 -31.20 -12.36
C PRO A 482 -9.45 -29.98 -12.34
N THR A 483 -9.19 -29.00 -11.48
CA THR A 483 -10.01 -27.78 -11.38
C THR A 483 -9.77 -26.78 -12.51
N TYR A 484 -8.68 -26.93 -13.28
CA TYR A 484 -8.30 -26.00 -14.36
C TYR A 484 -9.44 -25.73 -15.35
N LYS A 485 -10.15 -26.80 -15.76
CA LYS A 485 -11.26 -26.70 -16.72
C LYS A 485 -12.42 -25.84 -16.20
N ASN A 486 -12.52 -25.65 -14.88
CA ASN A 486 -13.54 -24.83 -14.23
C ASN A 486 -12.90 -23.65 -13.46
N THR A 487 -11.90 -22.99 -14.04
CA THR A 487 -11.23 -21.87 -13.42
C THR A 487 -11.22 -20.65 -14.35
N ILE A 488 -11.46 -19.47 -13.76
CA ILE A 488 -11.29 -18.16 -14.39
C ILE A 488 -10.01 -17.56 -13.85
N TYR A 489 -9.08 -17.20 -14.73
CA TYR A 489 -7.85 -16.48 -14.40
C TYR A 489 -7.98 -15.03 -14.85
N LEU A 490 -7.88 -14.10 -13.92
CA LEU A 490 -7.85 -12.68 -14.21
C LEU A 490 -6.44 -12.18 -13.88
N ILE A 491 -5.72 -11.67 -14.87
CA ILE A 491 -4.34 -11.21 -14.74
C ILE A 491 -4.30 -9.73 -15.06
N THR A 492 -3.69 -8.93 -14.19
CA THR A 492 -3.54 -7.49 -14.37
C THR A 492 -2.25 -6.99 -13.73
N GLY A 493 -1.75 -5.82 -14.13
CA GLY A 493 -0.72 -5.12 -13.37
C GLY A 493 -1.33 -4.39 -12.19
N ASP A 494 -0.58 -4.16 -11.12
CA ASP A 494 -1.02 -3.29 -10.04
C ASP A 494 -0.97 -1.81 -10.47
N HIS A 495 0.09 -1.41 -11.16
CA HIS A 495 0.26 -0.13 -11.87
C HIS A 495 1.21 -0.30 -13.04
N GLY A 496 1.37 0.73 -13.87
CA GLY A 496 2.34 0.71 -14.96
C GLY A 496 3.77 0.90 -14.45
N THR A 497 4.74 0.30 -15.14
CA THR A 497 6.15 0.49 -14.81
C THR A 497 6.61 1.94 -15.02
N GLU A 498 7.48 2.43 -14.16
CA GLU A 498 8.15 3.73 -14.31
C GLU A 498 9.46 3.63 -15.14
N LEU A 499 9.93 2.42 -15.44
CA LEU A 499 11.14 2.21 -16.23
C LEU A 499 11.01 2.73 -17.66
N TYR A 500 9.83 2.63 -18.23
CA TYR A 500 9.48 3.15 -19.53
C TYR A 500 8.06 3.72 -19.52
N THR A 501 7.96 5.00 -19.84
CA THR A 501 6.68 5.68 -19.97
C THR A 501 6.60 6.34 -21.35
N ARG A 502 5.71 5.85 -22.19
CA ARG A 502 5.45 6.42 -23.53
C ARG A 502 4.91 7.84 -23.43
N ASN A 503 4.08 8.09 -22.43
CA ASN A 503 3.53 9.39 -22.09
C ASN A 503 3.17 9.43 -20.58
N PRO A 504 2.84 10.60 -20.01
CA PRO A 504 2.53 10.74 -18.57
C PRO A 504 1.39 9.87 -18.05
N LEU A 505 0.48 9.39 -18.92
CA LEU A 505 -0.65 8.53 -18.53
C LEU A 505 -0.24 7.04 -18.48
N SER A 506 0.86 6.66 -19.14
CA SER A 506 1.33 5.26 -19.22
C SER A 506 1.62 4.64 -17.87
N LYS A 507 2.02 5.42 -16.87
CA LYS A 507 2.25 4.95 -15.49
C LYS A 507 1.01 4.35 -14.82
N TYR A 508 -0.18 4.63 -15.34
CA TYR A 508 -1.45 4.06 -14.89
C TYR A 508 -1.97 2.98 -15.83
N ASN A 509 -1.41 2.85 -17.04
CA ASN A 509 -1.91 1.94 -18.05
C ASN A 509 -1.43 0.51 -17.80
N ILE A 510 -2.38 -0.37 -17.51
CA ILE A 510 -2.17 -1.79 -17.20
C ILE A 510 -3.03 -2.65 -18.11
N PRO A 511 -2.63 -3.90 -18.38
CA PRO A 511 -3.48 -4.86 -19.07
C PRO A 511 -4.51 -5.44 -18.09
N ILE A 512 -5.70 -5.79 -18.60
CA ILE A 512 -6.61 -6.73 -17.93
C ILE A 512 -6.83 -7.90 -18.89
N VAL A 513 -6.46 -9.10 -18.45
CA VAL A 513 -6.55 -10.34 -19.22
C VAL A 513 -7.42 -11.33 -18.47
N ILE A 514 -8.54 -11.77 -19.06
CA ILE A 514 -9.42 -12.79 -18.47
C ILE A 514 -9.32 -14.04 -19.33
N TYR A 515 -8.61 -15.03 -18.84
CA TYR A 515 -8.45 -16.33 -19.45
C TYR A 515 -9.27 -17.39 -18.74
N SER A 516 -9.85 -18.31 -19.49
CA SER A 516 -10.50 -19.49 -18.93
C SER A 516 -10.64 -20.56 -20.00
N PRO A 517 -10.50 -21.85 -19.68
CA PRO A 517 -10.92 -22.95 -20.58
C PRO A 517 -12.42 -22.94 -20.88
N LEU A 518 -13.21 -22.21 -20.09
CA LEU A 518 -14.65 -21.99 -20.33
C LEU A 518 -14.91 -20.91 -21.38
N LEU A 519 -13.89 -20.20 -21.87
CA LEU A 519 -14.07 -19.10 -22.81
C LEU A 519 -14.56 -19.63 -24.17
N LYS A 520 -15.66 -19.08 -24.66
CA LYS A 520 -16.27 -19.45 -25.95
C LYS A 520 -15.46 -18.92 -27.12
N ARG A 521 -14.97 -17.70 -27.00
CA ARG A 521 -14.16 -17.01 -28.04
C ARG A 521 -13.25 -15.96 -27.41
N PRO A 522 -11.99 -15.90 -27.79
CA PRO A 522 -11.11 -14.80 -27.44
C PRO A 522 -11.59 -13.50 -28.07
N THR A 523 -11.42 -12.40 -27.37
CA THR A 523 -11.82 -11.08 -27.88
C THR A 523 -10.93 -10.00 -27.26
N GLN A 524 -10.38 -9.12 -28.08
CA GLN A 524 -9.69 -7.92 -27.61
C GLN A 524 -10.67 -6.74 -27.64
N SER A 525 -10.76 -6.01 -26.54
CA SER A 525 -11.57 -4.79 -26.41
C SER A 525 -10.71 -3.54 -26.55
N GLN A 526 -11.23 -2.52 -27.23
CA GLN A 526 -10.63 -1.18 -27.29
C GLN A 526 -11.23 -0.21 -26.24
N ALA A 527 -12.11 -0.72 -25.36
CA ALA A 527 -12.69 0.09 -24.29
C ALA A 527 -11.64 0.55 -23.28
N ILE A 528 -11.84 1.74 -22.74
CA ILE A 528 -11.16 2.19 -21.52
C ILE A 528 -11.88 1.52 -20.34
N VAL A 529 -11.11 0.78 -19.54
CA VAL A 529 -11.57 0.06 -18.35
C VAL A 529 -10.60 0.29 -17.19
N SER A 530 -11.00 -0.08 -15.98
CA SER A 530 -10.14 0.10 -14.80
C SER A 530 -10.23 -1.08 -13.83
N HIS A 531 -9.36 -1.11 -12.83
CA HIS A 531 -9.43 -2.06 -11.72
C HIS A 531 -10.79 -2.04 -11.02
N ASN A 532 -11.41 -0.87 -10.90
CA ASN A 532 -12.72 -0.73 -10.27
C ASN A 532 -13.85 -1.47 -11.03
N ASP A 533 -13.61 -1.89 -12.27
CA ASP A 533 -14.60 -2.61 -13.08
C ASP A 533 -14.54 -4.14 -12.85
N ILE A 534 -13.53 -4.63 -12.15
CA ILE A 534 -13.30 -6.07 -11.93
C ILE A 534 -14.35 -6.65 -10.97
N ALA A 535 -14.51 -6.05 -9.78
CA ALA A 535 -15.48 -6.55 -8.79
C ALA A 535 -16.92 -6.55 -9.34
N PRO A 536 -17.46 -5.45 -9.92
CA PRO A 536 -18.79 -5.47 -10.48
C PRO A 536 -18.97 -6.51 -11.61
N THR A 537 -17.94 -6.75 -12.44
CA THR A 537 -17.97 -7.77 -13.49
C THR A 537 -18.11 -9.18 -12.92
N LEU A 538 -17.31 -9.52 -11.90
CA LEU A 538 -17.37 -10.84 -11.26
C LEU A 538 -18.67 -11.03 -10.48
N VAL A 539 -19.11 -10.02 -9.72
CA VAL A 539 -20.37 -10.05 -8.97
C VAL A 539 -21.55 -10.28 -9.91
N ASN A 540 -21.61 -9.54 -11.02
CA ASN A 540 -22.67 -9.67 -11.99
C ASN A 540 -22.69 -11.05 -12.65
N TYR A 541 -21.53 -11.59 -12.97
CA TYR A 541 -21.39 -12.95 -13.50
C TYR A 541 -21.88 -14.00 -12.51
N LEU A 542 -21.46 -13.94 -11.26
CA LEU A 542 -21.84 -14.90 -10.24
C LEU A 542 -23.33 -14.85 -9.91
N LYS A 543 -23.90 -13.63 -9.86
CA LYS A 543 -25.35 -13.42 -9.69
C LYS A 543 -26.14 -13.96 -10.87
N THR A 544 -25.71 -13.67 -12.11
CA THR A 544 -26.45 -14.01 -13.32
C THR A 544 -26.36 -15.50 -13.69
N ALA A 545 -25.14 -16.03 -13.74
CA ALA A 545 -24.88 -17.39 -14.22
C ALA A 545 -25.09 -18.47 -13.15
N TYR A 546 -24.81 -18.15 -11.88
CA TYR A 546 -24.85 -19.13 -10.77
C TYR A 546 -25.90 -18.82 -9.71
N LYS A 547 -26.62 -17.69 -9.84
CA LYS A 547 -27.67 -17.27 -8.90
C LYS A 547 -27.14 -17.16 -7.46
N LEU A 548 -25.87 -16.80 -7.30
CA LEU A 548 -25.32 -16.62 -5.95
C LEU A 548 -25.98 -15.43 -5.25
N PRO A 549 -26.27 -15.55 -3.94
CA PRO A 549 -26.83 -14.48 -3.16
C PRO A 549 -25.95 -13.22 -3.26
N THR A 550 -26.57 -12.10 -3.52
CA THR A 550 -25.91 -10.80 -3.71
C THR A 550 -26.84 -9.72 -3.16
N PRO A 551 -26.35 -8.69 -2.44
CA PRO A 551 -27.17 -7.59 -1.99
C PRO A 551 -27.95 -6.93 -3.14
N ASP A 552 -29.15 -6.43 -2.87
CA ASP A 552 -29.95 -5.72 -3.87
C ASP A 552 -29.30 -4.41 -4.29
N THR A 553 -28.59 -3.77 -3.35
CA THR A 553 -27.81 -2.55 -3.59
C THR A 553 -26.33 -2.77 -3.33
N LEU A 554 -25.51 -2.21 -4.19
CA LEU A 554 -24.06 -2.22 -4.11
C LEU A 554 -23.54 -0.80 -4.25
N ALA A 555 -22.36 -0.51 -3.68
CA ALA A 555 -21.73 0.80 -3.72
C ALA A 555 -20.40 0.76 -4.50
N PHE A 556 -20.45 0.24 -5.71
CA PHE A 556 -19.29 0.19 -6.58
C PHE A 556 -19.13 1.50 -7.37
N VAL A 557 -17.90 2.05 -7.39
CA VAL A 557 -17.60 3.21 -8.25
C VAL A 557 -17.41 2.79 -9.71
N GLY A 558 -16.97 1.55 -9.94
CA GLY A 558 -16.82 0.97 -11.25
C GLY A 558 -18.14 0.44 -11.83
N LYS A 559 -18.08 0.08 -13.09
CA LYS A 559 -19.14 -0.64 -13.81
C LYS A 559 -18.57 -1.92 -14.40
N GLU A 560 -19.42 -2.76 -14.96
CA GLU A 560 -18.95 -3.96 -15.65
C GLU A 560 -17.96 -3.62 -16.77
N LEU A 561 -16.95 -4.47 -16.97
CA LEU A 561 -16.06 -4.42 -18.13
C LEU A 561 -16.91 -4.47 -19.42
N CYS A 562 -16.51 -3.74 -20.43
CA CYS A 562 -17.24 -3.70 -21.69
C CYS A 562 -16.35 -4.06 -22.89
N ILE A 563 -16.96 -4.66 -23.91
CA ILE A 563 -16.27 -5.00 -25.15
C ILE A 563 -16.65 -3.96 -26.22
N GLU A 564 -15.64 -3.21 -26.65
CA GLU A 564 -15.73 -2.23 -27.72
C GLU A 564 -14.75 -2.59 -28.84
N ARG A 565 -15.21 -2.60 -30.09
CA ARG A 565 -14.34 -2.86 -31.24
C ARG A 565 -13.48 -1.66 -31.65
N LYS A 566 -13.99 -0.46 -31.40
CA LYS A 566 -13.30 0.81 -31.67
C LYS A 566 -13.01 1.53 -30.37
N PHE A 567 -11.96 2.32 -30.35
CA PHE A 567 -11.63 3.17 -29.21
C PHE A 567 -12.77 4.16 -28.94
N LYS A 568 -13.30 4.13 -27.71
CA LYS A 568 -14.36 5.02 -27.27
C LYS A 568 -13.99 5.60 -25.89
N PRO A 569 -13.60 6.87 -25.84
CA PRO A 569 -13.23 7.52 -24.59
C PRO A 569 -14.46 7.99 -23.82
N ALA A 570 -15.29 7.04 -23.36
CA ALA A 570 -16.54 7.31 -22.64
C ALA A 570 -16.44 6.98 -21.16
N ARG A 571 -15.23 7.05 -20.59
CA ARG A 571 -14.97 6.71 -19.20
C ARG A 571 -14.19 7.82 -18.50
N SER A 572 -14.59 8.13 -17.27
CA SER A 572 -13.82 9.03 -16.42
C SER A 572 -13.19 8.26 -15.27
N LEU A 573 -11.93 8.53 -15.02
CA LEU A 573 -11.12 7.87 -14.00
C LEU A 573 -10.31 8.94 -13.27
N VAL A 574 -10.15 8.75 -11.97
CA VAL A 574 -9.28 9.60 -11.16
C VAL A 574 -8.11 8.76 -10.66
N PHE A 575 -6.94 9.34 -10.64
CA PHE A 575 -5.72 8.64 -10.31
C PHE A 575 -5.04 9.21 -9.07
N THR A 576 -4.58 8.30 -8.21
CA THR A 576 -3.74 8.60 -7.07
C THR A 576 -2.29 8.30 -7.43
N THR A 577 -1.44 9.31 -7.32
CA THR A 577 0.00 9.21 -7.64
C THR A 577 0.76 8.37 -6.60
N ASN A 578 2.01 8.04 -6.90
CA ASN A 578 2.94 7.40 -5.95
C ASN A 578 3.16 8.23 -4.68
N LYS A 579 2.91 9.56 -4.72
CA LYS A 579 2.91 10.44 -3.55
C LYS A 579 1.61 10.42 -2.75
N LEU A 580 0.73 9.46 -3.03
CA LEU A 580 -0.58 9.32 -2.39
C LEU A 580 -1.49 10.55 -2.56
N LYS A 581 -1.30 11.32 -3.61
CA LYS A 581 -2.15 12.47 -3.96
C LYS A 581 -3.06 12.11 -5.11
N THR A 582 -4.35 12.29 -4.92
CA THR A 582 -5.36 12.18 -5.97
C THR A 582 -5.37 13.48 -6.77
N SER A 583 -4.57 13.55 -7.82
CA SER A 583 -4.27 14.78 -8.56
C SER A 583 -4.39 14.67 -10.07
N ASP A 584 -4.39 13.46 -10.61
CA ASP A 584 -4.47 13.19 -12.03
C ASP A 584 -5.85 12.62 -12.38
N LEU A 585 -6.37 12.89 -13.58
CA LEU A 585 -7.63 12.32 -14.03
C LEU A 585 -7.69 12.14 -15.55
N LEU A 586 -8.51 11.20 -15.97
CA LEU A 586 -9.02 11.07 -17.32
C LEU A 586 -10.54 11.38 -17.25
N LEU A 587 -11.00 12.30 -18.11
CA LEU A 587 -12.41 12.67 -18.21
C LEU A 587 -12.81 12.61 -19.68
N ASN A 588 -13.48 11.53 -20.05
CA ASN A 588 -13.71 11.16 -21.44
C ASN A 588 -12.40 11.13 -22.23
N ASN A 589 -12.19 12.01 -23.20
CA ASN A 589 -10.93 12.12 -23.95
C ASN A 589 -9.96 13.18 -23.41
N LEU A 590 -10.25 13.80 -22.27
CA LEU A 590 -9.39 14.82 -21.65
C LEU A 590 -8.59 14.17 -20.51
N ALA A 591 -7.26 14.31 -20.58
CA ALA A 591 -6.37 13.83 -19.52
C ALA A 591 -5.70 15.03 -18.82
N TRP A 592 -5.95 15.18 -17.53
CA TRP A 592 -5.22 16.09 -16.65
C TRP A 592 -4.16 15.30 -15.91
N VAL A 593 -2.91 15.44 -16.33
CA VAL A 593 -1.79 14.65 -15.79
C VAL A 593 -0.57 15.53 -15.62
N ALA A 594 0.12 15.36 -14.50
CA ALA A 594 1.34 16.13 -14.18
C ALA A 594 1.17 17.65 -14.33
N GLY A 595 -0.02 18.17 -13.97
CA GLY A 595 -0.32 19.60 -13.98
C GLY A 595 -0.61 20.21 -15.37
N SER A 596 -0.78 19.38 -16.41
CA SER A 596 -1.11 19.81 -17.77
C SER A 596 -2.34 19.08 -18.32
N LEU A 597 -3.09 19.75 -19.19
CA LEU A 597 -4.25 19.17 -19.86
C LEU A 597 -3.89 18.69 -21.27
N TYR A 598 -4.39 17.50 -21.62
CA TYR A 598 -4.18 16.87 -22.93
C TYR A 598 -5.49 16.32 -23.47
N THR A 599 -5.58 16.17 -24.81
CA THR A 599 -6.54 15.24 -25.43
C THR A 599 -5.88 13.88 -25.64
N LEU A 600 -6.63 12.83 -25.42
CA LEU A 600 -6.24 11.45 -25.65
C LEU A 600 -6.82 10.99 -27.00
N ASP A 601 -5.97 10.49 -27.89
CA ASP A 601 -6.38 9.92 -29.18
C ASP A 601 -6.53 8.38 -29.12
N SER A 602 -6.98 7.79 -30.23
CA SER A 602 -7.22 6.34 -30.35
C SER A 602 -5.96 5.49 -30.29
N THR A 603 -4.79 6.08 -30.49
CA THR A 603 -3.49 5.41 -30.40
C THR A 603 -2.85 5.57 -29.02
N PHE A 604 -3.57 6.19 -28.07
CA PHE A 604 -3.06 6.56 -26.76
C PHE A 604 -2.00 7.67 -26.79
N GLY A 605 -1.99 8.49 -27.84
CA GLY A 605 -1.23 9.73 -27.93
C GLY A 605 -1.86 10.83 -27.07
N LEU A 606 -1.03 11.68 -26.46
CA LEU A 606 -1.45 12.84 -25.69
C LEU A 606 -1.06 14.13 -26.41
N HIS A 607 -2.05 14.97 -26.72
CA HIS A 607 -1.87 16.26 -27.38
C HIS A 607 -2.22 17.37 -26.39
N LYS A 608 -1.24 18.22 -26.05
CA LYS A 608 -1.38 19.27 -25.03
C LYS A 608 -2.40 20.32 -25.46
N ILE A 609 -3.24 20.75 -24.51
CA ILE A 609 -4.25 21.79 -24.68
C ILE A 609 -4.00 22.93 -23.70
N SER A 610 -4.13 24.17 -24.20
CA SER A 610 -3.97 25.39 -23.38
C SER A 610 -5.27 26.17 -23.17
N ALA A 611 -6.45 25.62 -23.58
CA ALA A 611 -7.75 26.29 -23.45
C ALA A 611 -8.14 26.44 -21.98
N LEU A 612 -8.09 27.66 -21.45
CA LEU A 612 -8.27 27.99 -20.03
C LEU A 612 -9.64 27.54 -19.49
N ASN A 613 -10.71 27.68 -20.25
CA ASN A 613 -12.05 27.22 -19.88
C ASN A 613 -12.10 25.70 -19.63
N ARG A 614 -11.47 24.90 -20.50
CA ARG A 614 -11.39 23.45 -20.33
C ARG A 614 -10.52 23.06 -19.13
N VAL A 615 -9.39 23.75 -18.94
CA VAL A 615 -8.53 23.56 -17.77
C VAL A 615 -9.31 23.81 -16.48
N ASN A 616 -10.05 24.93 -16.40
CA ASN A 616 -10.83 25.29 -15.23
C ASN A 616 -11.96 24.29 -14.97
N TRP A 617 -12.63 23.81 -16.01
CA TRP A 617 -13.69 22.81 -15.89
C TRP A 617 -13.15 21.48 -15.36
N VAL A 618 -12.04 20.96 -15.92
CA VAL A 618 -11.42 19.72 -15.49
C VAL A 618 -10.94 19.81 -14.04
N LYS A 619 -10.32 20.93 -13.65
CA LYS A 619 -9.92 21.19 -12.26
C LYS A 619 -11.13 21.24 -11.32
N LYS A 620 -12.26 21.80 -11.76
CA LYS A 620 -13.51 21.79 -11.00
C LYS A 620 -14.00 20.36 -10.78
N GLN A 621 -14.02 19.52 -11.82
CA GLN A 621 -14.41 18.10 -11.72
C GLN A 621 -13.51 17.33 -10.75
N LEU A 622 -12.19 17.54 -10.79
CA LEU A 622 -11.26 16.91 -9.87
C LEU A 622 -11.54 17.30 -8.41
N ARG A 623 -11.74 18.58 -8.12
CA ARG A 623 -12.09 19.06 -6.77
C ARG A 623 -13.43 18.49 -6.29
N THR A 624 -14.42 18.43 -7.17
CA THR A 624 -15.72 17.83 -6.85
C THR A 624 -15.60 16.35 -6.55
N TYR A 625 -14.79 15.61 -7.34
CA TYR A 625 -14.51 14.20 -7.05
C TYR A 625 -13.76 14.01 -5.73
N GLN A 626 -12.80 14.87 -5.42
CA GLN A 626 -12.07 14.82 -4.13
C GLN A 626 -13.05 15.02 -2.95
N ALA A 627 -13.95 15.98 -3.04
CA ALA A 627 -14.98 16.20 -2.03
C ALA A 627 -15.96 15.01 -1.93
N PHE A 628 -16.34 14.42 -3.06
CA PHE A 628 -17.17 13.24 -3.14
C PHE A 628 -16.49 12.03 -2.47
N SER A 629 -15.21 11.78 -2.76
CA SER A 629 -14.44 10.73 -2.15
C SER A 629 -14.24 10.93 -0.64
N GLN A 630 -14.00 12.17 -0.22
CA GLN A 630 -13.92 12.52 1.20
C GLN A 630 -15.23 12.16 1.94
N TYR A 631 -16.36 12.49 1.35
CA TYR A 631 -17.67 12.19 1.91
C TYR A 631 -17.95 10.68 1.95
N THR A 632 -17.72 10.00 0.85
CA THR A 632 -18.09 8.57 0.73
C THR A 632 -17.16 7.68 1.54
N ILE A 633 -15.84 7.88 1.43
CA ILE A 633 -14.84 7.00 2.03
C ILE A 633 -14.49 7.44 3.45
N VAL A 634 -14.02 8.69 3.63
CA VAL A 634 -13.48 9.13 4.92
C VAL A 634 -14.58 9.34 5.96
N GLN A 635 -15.73 9.85 5.55
CA GLN A 635 -16.91 9.98 6.42
C GLN A 635 -17.75 8.68 6.49
N ASN A 636 -17.32 7.63 5.79
CA ASN A 636 -17.94 6.31 5.83
C ASN A 636 -19.40 6.27 5.36
N ASN A 637 -19.69 7.00 4.26
CA ASN A 637 -21.01 7.10 3.62
C ASN A 637 -21.05 6.31 2.29
N LEU A 638 -20.30 5.21 2.17
CA LEU A 638 -20.39 4.31 1.02
C LEU A 638 -21.67 3.49 1.03
N LEU A 639 -22.00 2.93 2.20
CA LEU A 639 -23.13 2.03 2.37
C LEU A 639 -23.93 2.41 3.60
N ASP A 640 -25.25 2.23 3.52
CA ASP A 640 -26.11 2.30 4.69
C ASP A 640 -25.68 1.27 5.74
N SER A 641 -25.56 1.72 6.98
CA SER A 641 -25.09 0.86 8.06
C SER A 641 -26.04 -0.28 8.38
N ALA A 642 -27.34 -0.04 8.25
CA ALA A 642 -28.37 -1.06 8.55
C ALA A 642 -28.38 -2.13 7.45
N ALA A 643 -28.34 -1.72 6.18
CA ALA A 643 -28.26 -2.65 5.05
C ALA A 643 -26.98 -3.51 5.08
N PHE A 644 -25.84 -2.88 5.36
CA PHE A 644 -24.56 -3.59 5.50
C PHE A 644 -24.57 -4.61 6.65
N VAL A 645 -25.02 -4.21 7.83
CA VAL A 645 -25.11 -5.10 9.01
C VAL A 645 -26.13 -6.21 8.77
N HIS A 646 -27.27 -5.91 8.15
CA HIS A 646 -28.29 -6.91 7.82
C HIS A 646 -27.71 -7.97 6.86
N TRP A 647 -27.03 -7.56 5.78
CA TRP A 647 -26.43 -8.50 4.84
C TRP A 647 -25.32 -9.34 5.51
N MET A 648 -24.39 -8.69 6.20
CA MET A 648 -23.29 -9.38 6.88
C MET A 648 -23.78 -10.25 8.03
N GLY A 649 -24.83 -9.84 8.74
CA GLY A 649 -25.43 -10.60 9.83
C GLY A 649 -26.25 -11.80 9.37
N ASN A 650 -26.90 -11.73 8.22
CA ASN A 650 -27.61 -12.86 7.62
C ASN A 650 -26.65 -13.90 7.00
N GLN A 651 -25.42 -13.49 6.67
CA GLN A 651 -24.39 -14.39 6.17
C GLN A 651 -23.56 -15.06 7.29
N SER A 652 -23.57 -14.46 8.50
CA SER A 652 -22.84 -15.03 9.61
C SER A 652 -23.53 -14.76 10.95
N VAL A 653 -23.98 -15.79 11.60
CA VAL A 653 -23.65 -15.89 13.03
C VAL A 653 -22.11 -15.84 13.04
N PHE A 654 -21.49 -14.75 13.51
CA PHE A 654 -20.04 -14.62 13.59
C PHE A 654 -19.53 -15.67 14.59
N GLN A 655 -19.46 -16.90 14.12
CA GLN A 655 -18.62 -17.92 14.68
C GLN A 655 -17.30 -17.81 13.95
N LEU A 656 -16.39 -16.98 14.46
CA LEU A 656 -14.98 -17.08 14.13
C LEU A 656 -14.45 -18.37 14.78
N ASP A 657 -14.87 -19.50 14.26
CA ASP A 657 -14.25 -20.79 14.53
C ASP A 657 -12.95 -20.85 13.71
N ARG A 658 -11.95 -20.12 14.16
CA ARG A 658 -10.60 -20.22 13.61
C ARG A 658 -9.88 -21.37 14.30
N LYS A 659 -9.79 -22.49 13.61
CA LYS A 659 -8.84 -23.55 13.96
C LYS A 659 -7.45 -23.10 13.47
N ILE A 660 -6.62 -22.66 14.38
CA ILE A 660 -5.26 -22.23 14.05
C ILE A 660 -4.31 -23.35 14.52
N HIS A 661 -3.69 -24.07 13.56
CA HIS A 661 -2.62 -25.02 13.86
C HIS A 661 -1.30 -24.29 14.03
N TYR A 662 -0.70 -24.36 15.19
CA TYR A 662 0.62 -23.81 15.46
C TYR A 662 1.66 -24.91 15.69
N PRO A 663 2.83 -24.88 15.00
CA PRO A 663 4.01 -25.61 15.45
C PRO A 663 4.61 -24.89 16.66
N GLN A 664 5.37 -25.62 17.46
CA GLN A 664 6.00 -25.21 18.72
C GLN A 664 6.40 -23.72 18.77
N VAL A 665 5.78 -22.96 19.69
CA VAL A 665 6.10 -21.55 19.93
C VAL A 665 7.33 -21.48 20.85
N LYS A 666 8.42 -20.89 20.36
CA LYS A 666 9.56 -20.49 21.16
C LYS A 666 9.27 -19.15 21.84
N THR A 667 9.32 -19.15 23.17
CA THR A 667 9.46 -18.03 24.15
C THR A 667 8.92 -16.62 23.80
N ASN A 668 8.14 -16.06 24.73
CA ASN A 668 7.66 -14.67 24.80
C ASN A 668 6.81 -14.12 23.64
N THR A 669 6.12 -14.97 22.94
CA THR A 669 5.32 -14.55 21.78
C THR A 669 3.93 -14.12 22.21
N LEU A 670 3.59 -12.86 21.95
CA LEU A 670 2.21 -12.36 21.99
C LEU A 670 1.51 -12.85 20.72
N MET A 671 0.46 -13.64 20.87
CA MET A 671 -0.29 -14.16 19.73
C MET A 671 -1.60 -13.40 19.58
N THR A 672 -1.74 -12.66 18.50
CA THR A 672 -2.98 -11.96 18.16
C THR A 672 -4.04 -12.99 17.76
N LEU A 673 -5.09 -13.13 18.55
CA LEU A 673 -6.20 -14.03 18.30
C LEU A 673 -7.34 -13.38 17.52
N LEU A 674 -7.53 -12.09 17.70
CA LEU A 674 -8.52 -11.27 17.00
C LEU A 674 -7.88 -9.94 16.62
N GLY A 675 -8.00 -9.58 15.34
CA GLY A 675 -7.72 -8.22 14.88
C GLY A 675 -8.76 -7.23 15.44
N ALA A 676 -8.54 -5.93 15.17
CA ALA A 676 -9.38 -4.86 15.67
C ALA A 676 -10.86 -5.06 15.33
N GLN A 677 -11.70 -5.23 16.34
CA GLN A 677 -13.15 -5.32 16.21
C GLN A 677 -13.79 -4.03 16.74
N LYS A 678 -14.60 -3.38 15.90
CA LYS A 678 -15.38 -2.21 16.33
C LYS A 678 -16.64 -2.68 17.05
N ILE A 679 -16.83 -2.25 18.28
CA ILE A 679 -17.99 -2.60 19.07
C ILE A 679 -18.91 -1.38 19.20
N SER A 680 -20.20 -1.59 18.93
CA SER A 680 -21.22 -0.55 19.01
C SER A 680 -21.53 -0.18 20.47
N LYS A 681 -21.78 1.11 20.75
CA LYS A 681 -22.28 1.59 22.06
C LYS A 681 -23.61 0.94 22.51
N LYS A 682 -24.34 0.31 21.56
CA LYS A 682 -25.64 -0.31 21.82
C LYS A 682 -25.53 -1.73 22.40
N ASN A 683 -24.33 -2.34 22.40
CA ASN A 683 -24.16 -3.69 22.94
C ASN A 683 -24.21 -3.66 24.48
N LYS A 684 -25.10 -4.44 25.07
CA LYS A 684 -25.21 -4.51 26.55
C LYS A 684 -24.13 -5.37 27.17
N THR A 685 -23.71 -6.44 26.50
CA THR A 685 -22.70 -7.39 26.96
C THR A 685 -21.91 -7.98 25.80
N ILE A 686 -20.63 -8.21 26.02
CA ILE A 686 -19.73 -8.88 25.10
C ILE A 686 -19.12 -10.05 25.84
N ARG A 687 -19.23 -11.25 25.27
CA ARG A 687 -18.58 -12.45 25.75
C ARG A 687 -17.55 -12.93 24.74
N ILE A 688 -16.33 -13.15 25.20
CA ILE A 688 -15.24 -13.71 24.43
C ILE A 688 -14.88 -15.06 25.02
N GLU A 689 -14.91 -16.09 24.23
CA GLU A 689 -14.40 -17.41 24.57
C GLU A 689 -13.19 -17.73 23.69
N VAL A 690 -12.10 -18.14 24.32
CA VAL A 690 -10.92 -18.70 23.66
C VAL A 690 -10.73 -20.11 24.19
N SER A 691 -10.85 -21.12 23.34
CA SER A 691 -10.53 -22.49 23.70
C SER A 691 -9.23 -22.92 23.01
N SER A 692 -8.40 -23.64 23.73
CA SER A 692 -7.12 -24.15 23.23
C SER A 692 -6.84 -25.54 23.77
N SER A 693 -6.26 -26.38 22.92
CA SER A 693 -5.75 -27.68 23.31
C SER A 693 -4.29 -27.55 23.75
N LEU A 694 -4.05 -27.62 25.06
CA LEU A 694 -2.75 -27.37 25.67
C LEU A 694 -2.19 -28.64 26.31
N PHE A 695 -0.91 -28.93 26.06
CA PHE A 695 -0.17 -29.94 26.81
C PHE A 695 0.29 -29.34 28.14
N LEU A 696 -0.23 -29.86 29.26
CA LEU A 696 0.03 -29.38 30.61
C LEU A 696 0.59 -30.50 31.49
N ALA A 697 1.75 -30.28 32.10
CA ALA A 697 2.34 -31.21 33.05
C ALA A 697 1.61 -31.16 34.40
N ASN A 698 1.15 -29.99 34.83
CA ASN A 698 0.34 -29.81 36.02
C ASN A 698 -0.64 -28.64 35.92
N ARG A 699 -1.65 -28.61 36.81
CA ARG A 699 -2.66 -27.53 36.87
C ARG A 699 -2.10 -26.13 37.14
N ASN A 700 -0.96 -26.05 37.83
CA ASN A 700 -0.36 -24.76 38.19
C ASN A 700 0.28 -24.05 36.98
N GLN A 701 0.63 -24.77 35.90
CA GLN A 701 1.13 -24.17 34.66
C GLN A 701 0.06 -23.27 34.05
N LEU A 702 -1.20 -23.67 34.06
CA LEU A 702 -2.28 -22.84 33.51
C LEU A 702 -2.43 -21.51 34.26
N LYS A 703 -2.22 -21.52 35.58
CA LYS A 703 -2.37 -20.33 36.44
C LYS A 703 -1.20 -19.34 36.29
N LYS A 704 0.01 -19.81 36.01
CA LYS A 704 1.24 -19.03 36.05
C LYS A 704 1.79 -18.70 34.68
N ASP A 705 1.57 -19.52 33.67
CA ASP A 705 2.30 -19.49 32.43
C ASP A 705 1.51 -18.96 31.23
N ILE A 706 0.16 -18.87 31.33
CA ILE A 706 -0.68 -18.42 30.21
C ILE A 706 -1.69 -17.38 30.68
N SER A 707 -1.79 -16.31 29.92
CA SER A 707 -2.75 -15.22 30.17
C SER A 707 -3.41 -14.76 28.88
N LEU A 708 -4.70 -14.47 28.98
CA LEU A 708 -5.44 -13.79 27.92
C LEU A 708 -5.43 -12.30 28.20
N TYR A 709 -5.01 -11.52 27.20
CA TYR A 709 -4.98 -10.06 27.28
C TYR A 709 -6.00 -9.48 26.33
N ILE A 710 -6.71 -8.46 26.79
CA ILE A 710 -7.64 -7.69 25.99
C ILE A 710 -7.19 -6.24 26.06
N HIS A 711 -6.91 -5.66 24.89
CA HIS A 711 -6.52 -4.27 24.76
C HIS A 711 -7.57 -3.49 24.01
N SER A 712 -7.80 -2.24 24.40
CA SER A 712 -8.59 -1.31 23.62
C SER A 712 -7.78 -0.06 23.31
N LYS A 713 -7.85 0.43 22.09
CA LYS A 713 -7.20 1.69 21.66
C LYS A 713 -8.24 2.77 21.42
N LYS A 714 -8.03 3.93 22.04
CA LYS A 714 -8.91 5.10 21.93
C LYS A 714 -8.58 5.96 20.72
N ASN A 715 -7.32 6.08 20.33
CA ASN A 715 -6.87 6.94 19.25
C ASN A 715 -5.65 6.38 18.53
N ARG A 716 -5.50 6.72 17.21
CA ARG A 716 -4.48 6.19 16.30
C ARG A 716 -3.05 6.61 16.63
N PHE A 717 -2.85 7.72 17.30
CA PHE A 717 -1.55 8.42 17.39
C PHE A 717 -0.92 8.48 18.77
N LEU A 718 -1.66 8.09 19.83
CA LEU A 718 -1.12 8.07 21.17
C LEU A 718 -0.92 6.64 21.61
N SER A 719 0.26 6.35 22.13
CA SER A 719 0.68 5.06 22.69
C SER A 719 -0.08 4.69 23.98
N GLU A 720 -1.17 5.32 24.28
CA GLU A 720 -2.02 4.96 25.41
C GLU A 720 -2.78 3.67 25.11
N GLU A 721 -2.09 2.56 25.33
CA GLU A 721 -2.66 1.25 25.42
C GLU A 721 -3.32 1.09 26.80
N TRP A 722 -4.63 1.10 26.81
CA TRP A 722 -5.36 0.75 28.01
C TRP A 722 -5.53 -0.77 28.05
N SER A 723 -4.67 -1.42 28.83
CA SER A 723 -4.84 -2.84 29.17
C SER A 723 -6.00 -2.97 30.17
N ILE A 724 -7.14 -3.44 29.67
CA ILE A 724 -8.38 -3.49 30.47
C ILE A 724 -8.43 -4.70 31.38
N PHE A 725 -7.85 -5.80 30.96
CA PHE A 725 -7.86 -7.05 31.72
C PHE A 725 -6.51 -7.74 31.68
N ARG A 726 -5.90 -7.86 32.84
CA ARG A 726 -4.68 -8.64 33.05
C ARG A 726 -5.07 -9.98 33.68
N ASN A 727 -4.49 -11.09 33.16
CA ASN A 727 -4.57 -12.41 33.77
C ASN A 727 -5.99 -13.04 33.86
N ILE A 728 -6.68 -13.16 32.71
CA ILE A 728 -7.86 -13.99 32.64
C ILE A 728 -7.41 -15.46 32.82
N ARG A 729 -7.91 -16.13 33.83
CA ARG A 729 -7.57 -17.51 34.15
C ARG A 729 -8.33 -18.46 33.24
N GLY A 730 -7.63 -19.37 32.57
CA GLY A 730 -8.24 -20.45 31.82
C GLY A 730 -8.87 -21.52 32.76
N ARG A 731 -9.97 -22.09 32.33
CA ARG A 731 -10.63 -23.26 32.97
C ARG A 731 -10.38 -24.49 32.09
N ILE A 732 -10.01 -25.58 32.72
CA ILE A 732 -9.89 -26.86 32.04
C ILE A 732 -11.29 -27.44 31.81
N GLU A 733 -11.59 -27.84 30.59
CA GLU A 733 -12.83 -28.51 30.23
C GLU A 733 -12.68 -30.00 30.49
N GLY A 734 -13.51 -30.52 31.38
CA GLY A 734 -13.47 -31.91 31.79
C GLY A 734 -12.44 -32.22 32.90
N LYS A 735 -12.05 -33.49 33.02
CA LYS A 735 -11.11 -33.97 34.04
C LYS A 735 -9.67 -33.68 33.59
N PHE A 736 -8.89 -33.02 34.45
CA PHE A 736 -7.48 -32.76 34.20
C PHE A 736 -6.66 -34.03 34.06
N LYS A 737 -5.86 -34.14 33.00
CA LYS A 737 -4.92 -35.23 32.77
C LYS A 737 -3.49 -34.67 32.75
N PRO A 738 -2.64 -34.96 33.75
CA PRO A 738 -1.26 -34.51 33.78
C PRO A 738 -0.49 -35.13 32.62
N ASN A 739 0.46 -34.36 32.06
CA ASN A 739 1.28 -34.74 30.88
C ASN A 739 0.50 -35.15 29.62
N HIS A 740 -0.74 -34.70 29.52
CA HIS A 740 -1.59 -34.91 28.35
C HIS A 740 -2.09 -33.57 27.80
N VAL A 741 -2.67 -33.64 26.62
CA VAL A 741 -3.35 -32.49 26.00
C VAL A 741 -4.68 -32.26 26.73
N ASN A 742 -4.85 -31.11 27.33
CA ASN A 742 -6.06 -30.68 28.02
C ASN A 742 -6.72 -29.54 27.23
N ARG A 743 -8.03 -29.58 27.07
CA ARG A 743 -8.79 -28.48 26.51
C ARG A 743 -8.99 -27.41 27.59
N VAL A 744 -8.54 -26.20 27.27
CA VAL A 744 -8.60 -25.06 28.18
C VAL A 744 -9.47 -23.99 27.57
N ILE A 745 -10.41 -23.46 28.33
CA ILE A 745 -11.31 -22.39 27.94
C ILE A 745 -11.00 -21.14 28.76
N PHE A 746 -10.75 -20.04 28.09
CA PHE A 746 -10.72 -18.71 28.68
C PHE A 746 -12.02 -18.02 28.30
N SER A 747 -12.83 -17.63 29.26
CA SER A 747 -14.10 -16.95 29.02
C SER A 747 -14.11 -15.62 29.76
N LEU A 748 -14.50 -14.58 29.07
CA LEU A 748 -14.68 -13.26 29.63
C LEU A 748 -15.97 -12.64 29.10
N GLU A 749 -16.76 -12.13 30.05
CA GLU A 749 -17.96 -11.36 29.74
C GLU A 749 -17.83 -9.97 30.38
N PHE A 750 -18.14 -8.94 29.64
CA PHE A 750 -18.07 -7.57 30.11
C PHE A 750 -19.09 -6.67 29.41
N SER A 751 -19.51 -5.61 30.09
CA SER A 751 -20.33 -4.57 29.49
C SER A 751 -19.44 -3.51 28.82
N PRO A 752 -19.80 -3.00 27.64
CA PRO A 752 -19.07 -1.93 27.02
C PRO A 752 -18.98 -0.65 27.87
N ALA A 753 -19.95 -0.44 28.78
CA ALA A 753 -19.96 0.69 29.69
C ALA A 753 -18.83 0.62 30.75
N ALA A 754 -18.33 -0.59 31.09
CA ALA A 754 -17.18 -0.77 31.97
C ALA A 754 -15.86 -0.29 31.32
N LEU A 755 -15.87 0.00 30.04
CA LEU A 755 -14.74 0.44 29.27
C LEU A 755 -14.87 1.95 29.02
N ASN A 756 -14.31 2.79 29.88
CA ASN A 756 -14.39 4.27 29.79
C ASN A 756 -13.89 4.85 28.45
N CYS A 757 -13.21 4.05 27.62
CA CYS A 757 -12.71 4.42 26.31
C CYS A 757 -13.76 4.39 25.18
N TRP A 758 -14.99 3.89 25.43
CA TRP A 758 -16.03 3.64 24.43
C TRP A 758 -16.89 4.82 24.04
N LYS A 759 -16.81 5.92 24.74
CA LYS A 759 -17.63 7.13 24.46
C LYS A 759 -17.45 7.67 23.03
N ARG A 760 -16.36 7.30 22.31
CA ARG A 760 -16.05 7.78 20.95
C ARG A 760 -15.73 6.69 19.92
N GLY A 761 -15.99 5.43 20.21
CA GLY A 761 -15.69 4.30 19.31
C GLY A 761 -14.23 3.82 19.44
N GLY A 762 -14.02 2.67 20.04
CA GLY A 762 -12.71 2.06 20.25
C GLY A 762 -12.59 0.71 19.55
N PHE A 763 -11.38 0.17 19.51
CA PHE A 763 -11.07 -1.15 18.93
C PHE A 763 -10.65 -2.11 20.00
N LEU A 764 -11.07 -3.35 19.87
CA LEU A 764 -10.76 -4.44 20.78
C LEU A 764 -9.76 -5.40 20.13
N TYR A 765 -8.69 -5.70 20.86
CA TYR A 765 -7.69 -6.68 20.47
C TYR A 765 -7.64 -7.78 21.52
N VAL A 766 -7.58 -9.03 21.10
CA VAL A 766 -7.47 -10.19 21.97
C VAL A 766 -6.17 -10.92 21.70
N TYR A 767 -5.36 -11.11 22.73
CA TYR A 767 -4.06 -11.76 22.66
C TYR A 767 -3.95 -12.89 23.67
N LEU A 768 -3.30 -13.99 23.29
CA LEU A 768 -2.84 -15.00 24.21
C LEU A 768 -1.34 -14.83 24.46
N ARG A 769 -0.94 -14.70 25.71
CA ARG A 769 0.47 -14.52 26.08
C ARG A 769 0.96 -15.67 26.92
N GLN A 770 2.14 -16.18 26.59
CA GLN A 770 2.90 -17.08 27.44
C GLN A 770 3.81 -16.24 28.34
N ASN A 771 3.64 -16.38 29.66
CA ASN A 771 4.33 -15.54 30.66
C ASN A 771 5.71 -16.04 31.03
N ARG A 772 6.07 -17.31 30.73
CA ARG A 772 7.35 -17.92 31.05
C ARG A 772 7.92 -18.71 29.87
N PRO A 773 9.26 -18.75 29.70
CA PRO A 773 9.90 -19.46 28.61
C PRO A 773 9.94 -20.98 28.84
N ARG A 774 8.82 -21.64 28.80
CA ARG A 774 8.73 -23.12 28.81
C ARG A 774 8.08 -23.58 27.50
N LYS A 775 8.54 -24.71 26.95
CA LYS A 775 7.94 -25.28 25.72
C LYS A 775 6.49 -25.71 25.99
N LEU A 776 5.56 -24.84 25.71
CA LEU A 776 4.15 -25.17 25.67
C LEU A 776 3.83 -25.67 24.26
N LYS A 777 3.36 -26.93 24.19
CA LYS A 777 2.80 -27.45 22.93
C LYS A 777 1.34 -27.07 22.87
N MET A 778 1.03 -26.10 22.01
CA MET A 778 -0.32 -25.69 21.65
C MET A 778 -0.71 -26.40 20.37
N GLN A 779 -1.80 -27.17 20.37
CA GLN A 779 -2.22 -27.89 19.16
C GLN A 779 -3.25 -27.11 18.37
N GLU A 780 -4.23 -26.51 19.04
CA GLU A 780 -5.33 -25.82 18.38
C GLU A 780 -5.81 -24.65 19.25
N VAL A 781 -6.22 -23.56 18.62
CA VAL A 781 -6.85 -22.43 19.30
C VAL A 781 -8.13 -22.05 18.57
N TYR A 782 -9.24 -22.02 19.31
CA TYR A 782 -10.52 -21.55 18.83
C TYR A 782 -10.89 -20.26 19.55
N VAL A 783 -11.36 -19.27 18.81
CA VAL A 783 -11.87 -18.02 19.39
C VAL A 783 -13.33 -17.86 19.03
N LYS A 784 -14.19 -17.80 20.03
CA LYS A 784 -15.61 -17.50 19.86
C LYS A 784 -15.92 -16.13 20.43
N PHE A 785 -16.55 -15.31 19.64
CA PHE A 785 -16.96 -13.98 20.01
C PHE A 785 -18.49 -13.91 19.98
N TYR A 786 -19.10 -13.67 21.13
CA TYR A 786 -20.55 -13.53 21.25
C TYR A 786 -20.88 -12.08 21.54
N HIS A 787 -21.75 -11.49 20.75
CA HIS A 787 -22.40 -10.25 21.14
C HIS A 787 -23.91 -10.44 21.10
N ASN A 788 -24.60 -9.93 22.10
CA ASN A 788 -26.06 -9.98 22.12
C ASN A 788 -26.59 -9.01 21.06
N GLN A 789 -27.13 -9.55 19.98
CA GLN A 789 -28.01 -8.79 19.09
C GLN A 789 -29.32 -8.55 19.85
N PHE A 790 -29.83 -7.37 19.78
CA PHE A 790 -31.17 -7.06 20.24
C PHE A 790 -32.17 -7.94 19.49
N GLN A 791 -32.89 -8.79 20.21
CA GLN A 791 -34.22 -9.16 19.76
C GLN A 791 -35.05 -7.88 19.75
N ALA A 792 -35.40 -7.41 18.54
CA ALA A 792 -36.41 -6.41 18.41
C ALA A 792 -37.68 -7.00 19.07
N LYS A 793 -38.09 -6.47 20.20
CA LYS A 793 -39.45 -6.67 20.67
C LYS A 793 -40.37 -6.18 19.55
N LYS A 794 -41.22 -7.09 19.07
CA LYS A 794 -42.37 -6.77 18.25
C LYS A 794 -43.14 -5.61 18.81
#